data_a76b910764c870e050f14e89393485b1
#
_entry.id   a76b910764c870e050f14e89393485b1
#
_cell.length_a   1.000
_cell.length_b   1.000
_cell.length_c   1.000
_cell.angle_alpha   90.00
_cell.angle_beta   90.00
_cell.angle_gamma   90.00
#
_symmetry.space_group_name_H-M   'P 1'
#
loop_
_entity.id
_entity.type
_entity.pdbx_description
1 polymer ?
#
loop_
_entity_poly.entity_id
_entity_poly.type
_entity_poly.pdbx_seq_one_letter_code
_entity_poly.pdbx_strand_id
1 'polypeptide(L)'
;MLDFDFSLLDNKDFKEDSVREDIIAPLLKELGFEAKKSIGGLTLKRSVALTSDTYLATKPIKAKDLIIPDYVLYIDGKPQCVLDAKKPDVNIRYKTKSERQAFYYASNPQMKAPFYALCNGRSLILYQTSSQELILEIDLENELDDKFYILRKYIITPIEDLKQYNNPKNPKKPDEWYLRRKLPRPIEKPQKQSESRYYGCMAYFTRQSWDIVTQNIKNFTGEKDIVFDPFGGTGVTAIEAMMNNRLGIHTDLNPLSIFMTKALTSKVDLGDLYDLGEEILSEFEKLRPKNEKEAKAILKNAKYFSNAIDKEFGETASVKKQEEILWIPKDEELPKGSDVDSVLKLFSPIQLSELAILRKLIMRKTTKKREMRYSLLLAFYNTITLINLTYHNTPKGGPASAVIRYYRYRIAPKPDFLDAAKVYRQKLQRVFKGKQELDYSPYFYDSYFEPLSETIKNFKGSMISQRDDLNNVGTKENAINGEKFFQADATNLKEINDKSIDYIYTDPPYGAKIPYLDLSAMWNAWLDFPVDKSLKEKECIEKGSLNKSRDEYYTLMKESLKEMYRVLKFNRWLSFVFQHQDPKLWQLLVDAAEEVGFEYAGSVRQNNGQTTFKKRQNPFSVLSGQLILHFKKVDNPKTRAREVLGDLSYDMVLNDIEATIVKYNGATIEELYGDLTKRGLENGYLHLLAKMGDNFLIFVNQNFEYNMQDKKYRIKSGTKFKGSSVPLEDRTRYFIVSYLGRCEIEGRKAIFDEICFEVIPLLKNGVTPDDRFIKEILEEVATLNKKTGGWKLKTSEPKLFDDI
;
A
#
# COMPACT_ATOMS: atom_id res chain seq x y z
N MET A 1 -30.11 1.24 28.61
CA MET A 1 -28.71 1.30 29.08
C MET A 1 -28.19 2.72 29.27
N LEU A 2 -28.23 3.59 28.30
CA LEU A 2 -27.97 5.03 28.49
C LEU A 2 -29.31 5.76 28.64
N ASP A 3 -29.52 6.41 29.78
CA ASP A 3 -30.62 7.35 29.99
C ASP A 3 -30.12 8.75 29.60
N PHE A 4 -30.12 9.01 28.26
CA PHE A 4 -29.57 10.21 27.67
C PHE A 4 -30.46 10.73 26.53
N ASP A 5 -30.74 12.02 26.53
CA ASP A 5 -31.49 12.68 25.47
C ASP A 5 -30.54 13.04 24.30
N PHE A 6 -30.53 12.20 23.26
CA PHE A 6 -29.66 12.36 22.08
C PHE A 6 -29.92 13.63 21.26
N SER A 7 -31.07 14.29 21.45
CA SER A 7 -31.34 15.58 20.80
C SER A 7 -30.38 16.69 21.27
N LEU A 8 -29.79 16.55 22.47
CA LEU A 8 -28.79 17.46 22.99
C LEU A 8 -27.50 17.50 22.18
N LEU A 9 -27.20 16.45 21.40
CA LEU A 9 -26.02 16.39 20.54
C LEU A 9 -26.07 17.38 19.35
N ASP A 10 -27.24 17.93 19.04
CA ASP A 10 -27.40 18.98 18.04
C ASP A 10 -27.10 20.38 18.57
N ASN A 11 -26.96 20.50 19.91
CA ASN A 11 -26.60 21.76 20.54
C ASN A 11 -25.11 22.05 20.36
N LYS A 12 -24.76 23.23 19.82
CA LYS A 12 -23.36 23.66 19.62
C LYS A 12 -22.56 23.79 20.93
N ASP A 13 -23.22 23.90 22.06
CA ASP A 13 -22.60 23.97 23.38
C ASP A 13 -22.32 22.59 23.97
N PHE A 14 -22.81 21.50 23.35
CA PHE A 14 -22.45 20.14 23.73
C PHE A 14 -21.05 19.79 23.19
N LYS A 15 -20.08 19.78 24.10
CA LYS A 15 -18.65 19.67 23.77
C LYS A 15 -18.11 18.27 24.07
N GLU A 16 -16.84 18.06 23.76
CA GLU A 16 -16.11 16.82 24.03
C GLU A 16 -16.18 16.40 25.51
N ASP A 17 -16.11 17.37 26.42
CA ASP A 17 -16.23 17.11 27.87
C ASP A 17 -17.61 16.57 28.23
N SER A 18 -18.68 17.07 27.59
CA SER A 18 -20.04 16.56 27.79
C SER A 18 -20.18 15.14 27.25
N VAL A 19 -19.60 14.83 26.09
CA VAL A 19 -19.55 13.45 25.58
C VAL A 19 -18.86 12.52 26.57
N ARG A 20 -17.78 12.97 27.19
CA ARG A 20 -17.03 12.21 28.20
C ARG A 20 -17.86 11.92 29.45
N GLU A 21 -18.52 12.93 30.00
CA GLU A 21 -19.17 12.83 31.31
C GLU A 21 -20.61 12.26 31.20
N ASP A 22 -21.36 12.65 30.17
CA ASP A 22 -22.78 12.33 30.07
C ASP A 22 -23.03 11.02 29.28
N ILE A 23 -22.09 10.58 28.46
CA ILE A 23 -22.25 9.39 27.60
C ILE A 23 -21.22 8.31 27.92
N ILE A 24 -19.92 8.64 27.85
CA ILE A 24 -18.86 7.63 28.00
C ILE A 24 -18.77 7.15 29.43
N ALA A 25 -18.77 8.03 30.41
CA ALA A 25 -18.63 7.64 31.83
C ALA A 25 -19.77 6.73 32.31
N PRO A 26 -21.06 6.97 32.01
CA PRO A 26 -22.15 6.05 32.30
C PRO A 26 -21.97 4.69 31.61
N LEU A 27 -21.57 4.67 30.33
CA LEU A 27 -21.34 3.46 29.55
C LEU A 27 -20.21 2.60 30.17
N LEU A 28 -19.11 3.22 30.57
CA LEU A 28 -17.99 2.53 31.22
C LEU A 28 -18.38 1.97 32.57
N LYS A 29 -19.24 2.65 33.33
CA LYS A 29 -19.79 2.16 34.58
C LYS A 29 -20.67 0.92 34.35
N GLU A 30 -21.50 0.94 33.31
CA GLU A 30 -22.33 -0.21 32.94
C GLU A 30 -21.49 -1.41 32.52
N LEU A 31 -20.34 -1.17 31.87
CA LEU A 31 -19.35 -2.20 31.54
C LEU A 31 -18.61 -2.74 32.77
N GLY A 32 -18.75 -2.11 33.94
CA GLY A 32 -18.12 -2.53 35.21
C GLY A 32 -16.79 -1.86 35.51
N PHE A 33 -16.41 -0.79 34.77
CA PHE A 33 -15.18 -0.04 35.06
C PHE A 33 -15.39 1.05 36.09
N GLU A 34 -14.61 1.02 37.17
CA GLU A 34 -14.60 2.08 38.18
C GLU A 34 -13.18 2.56 38.50
N ALA A 35 -13.05 3.85 38.87
CA ALA A 35 -11.74 4.46 39.18
C ALA A 35 -11.13 4.00 40.49
N LYS A 36 -11.94 3.58 41.44
CA LYS A 36 -11.53 3.33 42.86
C LYS A 36 -11.72 1.91 43.39
N LYS A 37 -12.53 1.10 42.74
CA LYS A 37 -12.74 -0.32 43.11
C LYS A 37 -12.67 -1.19 41.86
N SER A 38 -11.84 -2.20 41.94
CA SER A 38 -11.79 -3.25 40.94
C SER A 38 -12.91 -4.25 41.22
N ILE A 39 -13.87 -4.38 40.34
CA ILE A 39 -14.80 -5.50 40.29
C ILE A 39 -14.27 -6.42 39.18
N GLY A 40 -13.80 -7.62 39.55
CA GLY A 40 -13.25 -8.58 38.59
C GLY A 40 -12.00 -8.10 37.82
N GLY A 41 -11.13 -7.31 38.50
CA GLY A 41 -9.90 -6.81 37.90
C GLY A 41 -10.07 -5.61 36.92
N LEU A 42 -11.30 -5.13 36.73
CA LEU A 42 -11.59 -4.03 35.80
C LEU A 42 -11.34 -2.68 36.45
N THR A 43 -10.40 -1.92 35.93
CA THR A 43 -10.06 -0.56 36.42
C THR A 43 -9.97 0.40 35.24
N LEU A 44 -10.24 1.69 35.52
CA LEU A 44 -10.04 2.74 34.54
C LEU A 44 -9.13 3.84 35.12
N LYS A 45 -8.35 4.45 34.23
CA LYS A 45 -7.60 5.68 34.55
C LYS A 45 -8.01 6.75 33.54
N ARG A 46 -8.20 7.98 34.05
CA ARG A 46 -8.46 9.17 33.22
C ARG A 46 -7.17 9.92 33.00
N SER A 47 -7.03 10.52 31.82
CA SER A 47 -5.94 11.45 31.50
C SER A 47 -4.55 10.89 31.84
N VAL A 48 -4.26 9.68 31.36
CA VAL A 48 -2.94 9.06 31.56
C VAL A 48 -1.91 9.79 30.71
N ALA A 49 -0.96 10.47 31.37
CA ALA A 49 0.11 11.16 30.68
C ALA A 49 1.09 10.15 30.08
N LEU A 50 1.16 10.12 28.75
CA LEU A 50 2.13 9.33 28.00
C LEU A 50 3.22 10.28 27.50
N THR A 51 4.46 9.82 27.51
CA THR A 51 5.50 10.51 26.76
C THR A 51 5.12 10.44 25.29
N SER A 52 4.93 11.61 24.70
CA SER A 52 4.65 11.69 23.27
C SER A 52 5.80 11.08 22.48
N ASP A 53 5.74 11.14 21.15
CA ASP A 53 6.85 10.85 20.20
C ASP A 53 8.20 11.51 20.58
N THR A 54 8.29 12.02 21.75
CA THR A 54 9.37 12.74 22.43
C THR A 54 10.51 11.85 22.88
N TYR A 55 10.47 10.58 22.62
CA TYR A 55 11.72 9.85 22.60
C TYR A 55 12.77 10.54 21.71
N LEU A 56 12.38 11.45 20.82
CA LEU A 56 13.30 12.18 19.94
C LEU A 56 13.19 13.72 20.06
N ALA A 57 12.70 14.24 21.15
CA ALA A 57 12.67 15.67 21.42
C ALA A 57 14.03 16.15 21.99
N THR A 58 14.56 17.22 21.43
CA THR A 58 15.83 17.83 21.85
C THR A 58 15.73 18.70 23.10
N LYS A 59 14.55 18.82 23.70
CA LYS A 59 14.30 19.69 24.85
C LYS A 59 13.63 18.91 25.97
N PRO A 60 13.83 19.29 27.23
CA PRO A 60 13.07 18.71 28.34
C PRO A 60 11.59 18.74 28.03
N ILE A 61 10.92 17.62 28.25
CA ILE A 61 9.49 17.44 27.99
C ILE A 61 8.73 18.53 28.72
N LYS A 62 8.13 19.44 27.98
CA LYS A 62 7.17 20.39 28.55
C LYS A 62 5.83 19.68 28.68
N ALA A 63 5.02 20.09 29.65
CA ALA A 63 3.66 19.55 29.81
C ALA A 63 2.82 19.60 28.53
N LYS A 64 3.15 20.47 27.58
CA LYS A 64 2.53 20.57 26.25
C LYS A 64 2.86 19.41 25.29
N ASP A 65 3.89 18.64 25.58
CA ASP A 65 4.38 17.55 24.74
C ASP A 65 3.88 16.18 25.23
N LEU A 66 3.13 16.16 26.34
CA LEU A 66 2.48 14.95 26.83
C LEU A 66 1.24 14.65 26.01
N ILE A 67 1.10 13.39 25.65
CA ILE A 67 -0.09 12.85 24.99
C ILE A 67 -0.98 12.28 26.10
N ILE A 68 -2.24 12.70 26.13
CA ILE A 68 -3.14 12.34 27.22
C ILE A 68 -4.45 11.81 26.61
N PRO A 69 -4.62 10.48 26.49
CA PRO A 69 -5.91 9.89 26.16
C PRO A 69 -6.94 10.15 27.28
N ASP A 70 -8.21 10.28 26.90
CA ASP A 70 -9.27 10.54 27.87
C ASP A 70 -9.44 9.41 28.88
N TYR A 71 -9.51 8.17 28.37
CA TYR A 71 -9.66 6.97 29.22
C TYR A 71 -8.71 5.88 28.78
N VAL A 72 -8.18 5.17 29.76
CA VAL A 72 -7.49 3.89 29.57
C VAL A 72 -8.15 2.83 30.44
N LEU A 73 -8.62 1.78 29.84
CA LEU A 73 -9.29 0.67 30.50
C LEU A 73 -8.28 -0.45 30.75
N TYR A 74 -8.29 -1.00 31.94
CA TYR A 74 -7.36 -2.03 32.38
C TYR A 74 -8.11 -3.29 32.83
N ILE A 75 -7.54 -4.45 32.51
CA ILE A 75 -7.93 -5.74 33.10
C ILE A 75 -6.71 -6.27 33.85
N ASP A 76 -6.88 -6.56 35.13
CA ASP A 76 -5.82 -7.05 36.01
C ASP A 76 -4.51 -6.23 35.92
N GLY A 77 -4.65 -4.92 35.83
CA GLY A 77 -3.54 -3.98 35.74
C GLY A 77 -2.89 -3.86 34.37
N LYS A 78 -3.31 -4.63 33.37
CA LYS A 78 -2.84 -4.53 31.99
C LYS A 78 -3.77 -3.64 31.17
N PRO A 79 -3.25 -2.73 30.32
CA PRO A 79 -4.07 -1.93 29.42
C PRO A 79 -4.85 -2.83 28.45
N GLN A 80 -6.16 -2.61 28.32
CA GLN A 80 -7.04 -3.34 27.41
C GLN A 80 -7.51 -2.47 26.26
N CYS A 81 -7.96 -1.25 26.56
CA CYS A 81 -8.48 -0.34 25.55
C CYS A 81 -8.16 1.10 25.90
N VAL A 82 -7.75 1.87 24.91
CA VAL A 82 -7.73 3.34 24.97
C VAL A 82 -9.02 3.86 24.35
N LEU A 83 -9.74 4.74 25.05
CA LEU A 83 -10.96 5.35 24.54
C LEU A 83 -10.82 6.87 24.55
N ASP A 84 -11.07 7.48 23.42
CA ASP A 84 -10.88 8.91 23.18
C ASP A 84 -12.21 9.55 22.77
N ALA A 85 -12.61 10.61 23.45
CA ALA A 85 -13.83 11.36 23.17
C ALA A 85 -13.61 12.37 22.04
N LYS A 86 -14.65 12.66 21.32
CA LYS A 86 -14.68 13.73 20.30
C LYS A 86 -16.02 14.44 20.33
N LYS A 87 -16.05 15.67 19.82
CA LYS A 87 -17.31 16.43 19.68
C LYS A 87 -18.28 15.71 18.73
N PRO A 88 -19.59 15.91 18.88
CA PRO A 88 -20.62 15.23 18.07
C PRO A 88 -20.50 15.41 16.56
N ASP A 89 -19.93 16.54 16.12
CA ASP A 89 -19.72 16.88 14.70
C ASP A 89 -18.42 16.33 14.12
N VAL A 90 -17.55 15.73 14.93
CA VAL A 90 -16.27 15.21 14.50
C VAL A 90 -16.43 13.81 13.92
N ASN A 91 -15.92 13.62 12.71
CA ASN A 91 -15.84 12.30 12.10
C ASN A 91 -14.74 11.47 12.79
N ILE A 92 -15.16 10.33 13.37
CA ILE A 92 -14.30 9.41 14.12
C ILE A 92 -14.00 8.10 13.38
N ARG A 93 -14.46 7.98 12.12
CA ARG A 93 -14.26 6.77 11.32
C ARG A 93 -12.81 6.61 10.89
N TYR A 94 -12.52 5.42 10.42
CA TYR A 94 -11.21 5.01 9.92
C TYR A 94 -10.59 6.03 8.95
N LYS A 95 -9.27 6.24 9.07
CA LYS A 95 -8.45 7.22 8.31
C LYS A 95 -8.64 8.69 8.69
N THR A 96 -9.39 9.01 9.71
CA THR A 96 -9.47 10.38 10.21
C THR A 96 -8.27 10.76 11.07
N LYS A 97 -8.08 12.06 11.31
CA LYS A 97 -7.05 12.54 12.23
C LYS A 97 -7.29 12.04 13.66
N SER A 98 -8.56 11.97 14.06
CA SER A 98 -8.98 11.51 15.38
C SER A 98 -8.67 10.02 15.57
N GLU A 99 -8.99 9.19 14.58
CA GLU A 99 -8.71 7.76 14.62
C GLU A 99 -7.20 7.48 14.74
N ARG A 100 -6.37 8.14 13.93
CA ARG A 100 -4.92 8.01 14.03
C ARG A 100 -4.36 8.44 15.39
N GLN A 101 -4.93 9.48 15.98
CA GLN A 101 -4.53 9.94 17.31
C GLN A 101 -4.78 8.86 18.36
N ALA A 102 -5.98 8.27 18.37
CA ALA A 102 -6.33 7.19 19.29
C ALA A 102 -5.47 5.93 19.07
N PHE A 103 -5.20 5.58 17.81
CA PHE A 103 -4.26 4.51 17.48
C PHE A 103 -2.86 4.74 18.06
N TYR A 104 -2.30 5.95 17.91
CA TYR A 104 -0.98 6.25 18.48
C TYR A 104 -0.96 6.22 20.01
N TYR A 105 -2.06 6.56 20.67
CA TYR A 105 -2.17 6.40 22.11
C TYR A 105 -2.11 4.91 22.50
N ALA A 106 -2.89 4.08 21.83
CA ALA A 106 -2.96 2.65 22.13
C ALA A 106 -1.66 1.92 21.78
N SER A 107 -1.01 2.27 20.68
CA SER A 107 0.24 1.67 20.21
C SER A 107 1.50 2.23 20.89
N ASN A 108 1.38 3.19 21.79
CA ASN A 108 2.50 3.74 22.53
C ASN A 108 3.23 2.63 23.33
N PRO A 109 4.58 2.58 23.34
CA PRO A 109 5.34 1.55 24.07
C PRO A 109 5.01 1.43 25.54
N GLN A 110 4.59 2.53 26.20
CA GLN A 110 4.17 2.55 27.58
C GLN A 110 2.73 2.05 27.78
N MET A 111 1.94 1.99 26.73
CA MET A 111 0.52 1.62 26.77
C MET A 111 0.28 0.21 26.26
N LYS A 112 0.62 -0.06 25.02
CA LYS A 112 0.43 -1.36 24.35
C LYS A 112 -0.98 -1.94 24.53
N ALA A 113 -2.01 -1.09 24.40
CA ALA A 113 -3.40 -1.52 24.55
C ALA A 113 -3.87 -2.28 23.31
N PRO A 114 -4.45 -3.50 23.44
CA PRO A 114 -4.90 -4.31 22.30
C PRO A 114 -6.01 -3.68 21.48
N PHE A 115 -6.78 -2.78 22.09
CA PHE A 115 -7.87 -2.09 21.42
C PHE A 115 -7.80 -0.58 21.61
N TYR A 116 -8.38 0.15 20.68
CA TYR A 116 -8.70 1.54 20.84
C TYR A 116 -10.10 1.86 20.34
N ALA A 117 -10.73 2.80 20.96
CA ALA A 117 -12.08 3.21 20.64
C ALA A 117 -12.19 4.74 20.59
N LEU A 118 -13.10 5.20 19.78
CA LEU A 118 -13.50 6.60 19.70
C LEU A 118 -15.00 6.72 19.91
N CYS A 119 -15.40 7.78 20.60
CA CYS A 119 -16.81 8.09 20.80
C CYS A 119 -17.04 9.59 20.59
N ASN A 120 -18.01 9.93 19.74
CA ASN A 120 -18.43 11.32 19.54
C ASN A 120 -19.86 11.59 20.06
N GLY A 121 -20.38 10.72 20.89
CA GLY A 121 -21.73 10.81 21.42
C GLY A 121 -22.80 10.20 20.50
N ARG A 122 -22.65 10.27 19.19
CA ARG A 122 -23.56 9.61 18.21
C ARG A 122 -23.14 8.17 17.94
N SER A 123 -21.86 7.97 17.78
CA SER A 123 -21.29 6.65 17.47
C SER A 123 -20.13 6.33 18.42
N LEU A 124 -19.99 5.03 18.71
CA LEU A 124 -18.82 4.46 19.33
C LEU A 124 -18.22 3.46 18.35
N ILE A 125 -16.92 3.61 18.10
CA ILE A 125 -16.21 2.77 17.14
C ILE A 125 -15.01 2.14 17.85
N LEU A 126 -14.93 0.80 17.79
CA LEU A 126 -13.87 -0.01 18.38
C LEU A 126 -12.99 -0.61 17.29
N TYR A 127 -11.69 -0.45 17.44
CA TYR A 127 -10.67 -0.99 16.54
C TYR A 127 -9.72 -1.93 17.29
N GLN A 128 -9.18 -2.90 16.56
CA GLN A 128 -8.04 -3.68 17.02
C GLN A 128 -6.75 -2.93 16.72
N THR A 129 -5.88 -2.72 17.71
CA THR A 129 -4.67 -1.89 17.54
C THR A 129 -3.66 -2.55 16.59
N SER A 130 -3.47 -3.87 16.66
CA SER A 130 -2.47 -4.56 15.86
C SER A 130 -2.75 -4.55 14.34
N SER A 131 -4.02 -4.62 13.95
CA SER A 131 -4.44 -4.68 12.53
C SER A 131 -5.07 -3.39 12.04
N GLN A 132 -5.45 -2.48 12.94
CA GLN A 132 -6.29 -1.31 12.68
C GLN A 132 -7.65 -1.69 12.04
N GLU A 133 -8.08 -2.94 12.22
CA GLU A 133 -9.37 -3.39 11.73
C GLU A 133 -10.51 -2.89 12.61
N LEU A 134 -11.59 -2.50 11.97
CA LEU A 134 -12.85 -2.20 12.62
C LEU A 134 -13.41 -3.49 13.24
N ILE A 135 -13.56 -3.48 14.57
CA ILE A 135 -14.20 -4.59 15.30
C ILE A 135 -15.69 -4.35 15.44
N LEU A 136 -16.07 -3.12 15.77
CA LEU A 136 -17.45 -2.79 16.09
C LEU A 136 -17.71 -1.31 15.85
N GLU A 137 -18.80 -1.00 15.20
CA GLU A 137 -19.38 0.34 15.10
C GLU A 137 -20.80 0.29 15.68
N ILE A 138 -21.11 1.17 16.61
CA ILE A 138 -22.41 1.27 17.30
C ILE A 138 -22.98 2.67 17.07
N ASP A 139 -24.17 2.76 16.55
CA ASP A 139 -25.02 3.93 16.72
C ASP A 139 -25.57 3.91 18.15
N LEU A 140 -25.16 4.86 19.00
CA LEU A 140 -25.45 4.83 20.42
C LEU A 140 -26.94 5.04 20.74
N GLU A 141 -27.67 5.75 19.88
CA GLU A 141 -29.08 5.97 20.03
C GLU A 141 -29.91 4.73 19.63
N ASN A 142 -29.54 4.07 18.52
CA ASN A 142 -30.38 3.06 17.89
C ASN A 142 -29.90 1.62 18.08
N GLU A 143 -28.62 1.39 18.28
CA GLU A 143 -28.00 0.06 18.24
C GLU A 143 -27.31 -0.36 19.53
N LEU A 144 -27.23 0.50 20.55
CA LEU A 144 -26.45 0.22 21.75
C LEU A 144 -26.94 -1.04 22.46
N ASP A 145 -28.25 -1.18 22.65
CA ASP A 145 -28.80 -2.31 23.38
C ASP A 145 -28.55 -3.64 22.67
N ASP A 146 -28.62 -3.65 21.34
CA ASP A 146 -28.37 -4.85 20.52
C ASP A 146 -26.89 -5.24 20.44
N LYS A 147 -26.00 -4.25 20.43
CA LYS A 147 -24.56 -4.46 20.24
C LYS A 147 -23.73 -4.39 21.53
N PHE A 148 -24.35 -4.05 22.66
CA PHE A 148 -23.65 -3.91 23.95
C PHE A 148 -22.91 -5.18 24.37
N TYR A 149 -23.50 -6.35 24.14
CA TYR A 149 -22.85 -7.62 24.50
C TYR A 149 -21.56 -7.87 23.69
N ILE A 150 -21.50 -7.39 22.44
CA ILE A 150 -20.29 -7.48 21.61
C ILE A 150 -19.24 -6.52 22.15
N LEU A 151 -19.61 -5.27 22.43
CA LEU A 151 -18.71 -4.27 23.04
C LEU A 151 -18.14 -4.82 24.35
N ARG A 152 -19.01 -5.33 25.21
CA ARG A 152 -18.63 -5.91 26.49
C ARG A 152 -17.63 -7.04 26.32
N LYS A 153 -17.89 -7.98 25.40
CA LYS A 153 -16.99 -9.11 25.11
C LYS A 153 -15.56 -8.65 24.84
N TYR A 154 -15.35 -7.66 23.96
CA TYR A 154 -14.00 -7.19 23.61
C TYR A 154 -13.35 -6.33 24.70
N ILE A 155 -14.15 -5.57 25.44
CA ILE A 155 -13.62 -4.61 26.42
C ILE A 155 -13.26 -5.26 27.73
N ILE A 156 -14.00 -6.29 28.18
CA ILE A 156 -13.77 -6.93 29.49
C ILE A 156 -13.08 -8.31 29.43
N THR A 157 -12.82 -8.83 28.24
CA THR A 157 -12.13 -10.12 28.08
C THR A 157 -10.66 -9.87 27.69
N PRO A 158 -9.67 -10.39 28.43
CA PRO A 158 -8.26 -10.29 28.05
C PRO A 158 -8.01 -10.76 26.62
N ILE A 159 -7.09 -10.09 25.92
CA ILE A 159 -6.81 -10.41 24.52
C ILE A 159 -6.33 -11.84 24.31
N GLU A 160 -5.66 -12.41 25.28
CA GLU A 160 -5.20 -13.80 25.30
C GLU A 160 -6.40 -14.77 25.26
N ASP A 161 -7.46 -14.47 26.00
CA ASP A 161 -8.66 -15.31 26.05
C ASP A 161 -9.51 -15.13 24.79
N LEU A 162 -9.57 -13.92 24.24
CA LEU A 162 -10.21 -13.67 22.93
C LEU A 162 -9.51 -14.44 21.81
N LYS A 163 -8.19 -14.57 21.87
CA LYS A 163 -7.43 -15.37 20.90
C LYS A 163 -7.79 -16.86 20.98
N GLN A 164 -8.03 -17.39 22.18
CA GLN A 164 -8.47 -18.78 22.33
C GLN A 164 -9.85 -19.03 21.70
N TYR A 165 -10.75 -18.05 21.76
CA TYR A 165 -12.08 -18.13 21.11
C TYR A 165 -12.00 -18.01 19.57
N ASN A 166 -11.02 -17.27 19.07
CA ASN A 166 -10.87 -17.03 17.62
C ASN A 166 -9.84 -17.96 16.96
N ASN A 167 -9.11 -18.77 17.75
CA ASN A 167 -8.05 -19.62 17.24
C ASN A 167 -8.16 -21.05 17.79
N PRO A 168 -9.12 -21.87 17.31
CA PRO A 168 -8.83 -23.27 17.31
C PRO A 168 -7.54 -23.42 16.51
N LYS A 169 -6.59 -24.25 16.98
CA LYS A 169 -5.40 -24.67 16.20
C LYS A 169 -5.92 -25.08 14.82
N ASN A 170 -5.91 -24.16 13.88
CA ASN A 170 -6.56 -24.35 12.60
C ASN A 170 -5.63 -25.24 11.78
N PRO A 171 -5.96 -26.51 11.52
CA PRO A 171 -5.18 -27.30 10.60
C PRO A 171 -5.14 -26.56 9.26
N LYS A 172 -4.05 -26.72 8.47
CA LYS A 172 -3.98 -26.17 7.12
C LYS A 172 -5.30 -26.45 6.39
N LYS A 173 -5.82 -25.44 5.72
CA LYS A 173 -7.08 -25.60 4.98
C LYS A 173 -6.93 -26.69 3.92
N PRO A 174 -7.99 -27.48 3.64
CA PRO A 174 -7.96 -28.46 2.54
C PRO A 174 -7.89 -27.76 1.19
N ASP A 175 -7.37 -28.45 0.17
CA ASP A 175 -7.16 -27.89 -1.16
C ASP A 175 -8.43 -27.31 -1.80
N GLU A 176 -9.60 -27.94 -1.54
CA GLU A 176 -10.88 -27.45 -2.00
C GLU A 176 -11.22 -26.05 -1.49
N TRP A 177 -10.75 -25.72 -0.28
CA TRP A 177 -10.96 -24.39 0.28
C TRP A 177 -10.23 -23.34 -0.57
N TYR A 178 -9.01 -23.59 -0.98
CA TYR A 178 -8.25 -22.67 -1.85
C TYR A 178 -8.86 -22.59 -3.25
N LEU A 179 -9.25 -23.71 -3.83
CA LEU A 179 -9.86 -23.76 -5.17
C LEU A 179 -11.18 -23.00 -5.26
N ARG A 180 -11.99 -23.01 -4.19
CA ARG A 180 -13.29 -22.31 -4.11
C ARG A 180 -13.18 -20.82 -3.83
N ARG A 181 -11.98 -20.26 -3.65
CA ARG A 181 -11.82 -18.82 -3.45
C ARG A 181 -12.29 -18.05 -4.67
N LYS A 182 -13.05 -16.98 -4.41
CA LYS A 182 -13.48 -16.01 -5.42
C LYS A 182 -12.49 -14.85 -5.46
N LEU A 183 -12.48 -14.12 -6.55
CA LEU A 183 -11.68 -12.91 -6.66
C LEU A 183 -12.17 -11.87 -5.64
N PRO A 184 -11.25 -11.15 -4.96
CA PRO A 184 -11.65 -10.12 -4.02
C PRO A 184 -12.30 -8.94 -4.74
N ARG A 185 -13.21 -8.26 -4.07
CA ARG A 185 -13.77 -7.01 -4.60
C ARG A 185 -12.69 -5.91 -4.53
N PRO A 186 -12.65 -4.96 -5.49
CA PRO A 186 -11.71 -3.86 -5.42
C PRO A 186 -11.99 -2.97 -4.20
N ILE A 187 -10.93 -2.47 -3.58
CA ILE A 187 -11.06 -1.48 -2.52
C ILE A 187 -11.31 -0.11 -3.17
N GLU A 188 -12.45 0.50 -2.91
CA GLU A 188 -12.84 1.78 -3.52
C GLU A 188 -11.89 2.92 -3.13
N LYS A 189 -11.52 2.97 -1.86
CA LYS A 189 -10.64 4.01 -1.30
C LYS A 189 -9.42 3.38 -0.63
N PRO A 190 -8.44 2.88 -1.40
CA PRO A 190 -7.25 2.29 -0.82
C PRO A 190 -6.43 3.32 -0.05
N GLN A 191 -5.63 2.84 0.90
CA GLN A 191 -4.73 3.66 1.70
C GLN A 191 -3.75 4.41 0.80
N LYS A 192 -3.59 5.71 1.07
CA LYS A 192 -2.52 6.45 0.40
C LYS A 192 -1.17 5.97 0.92
N GLN A 193 -0.26 5.67 0.02
CA GLN A 193 1.08 5.21 0.35
C GLN A 193 1.85 6.15 1.31
N SER A 194 1.60 7.46 1.25
CA SER A 194 2.23 8.46 2.10
C SER A 194 1.69 8.52 3.52
N GLU A 195 0.54 7.93 3.77
CA GLU A 195 -0.20 8.02 5.03
C GLU A 195 -0.23 6.70 5.79
N SER A 196 0.39 5.66 5.24
CA SER A 196 0.30 4.33 5.82
C SER A 196 1.45 4.02 6.76
N ARG A 197 1.12 3.38 7.87
CA ARG A 197 1.95 2.60 8.81
C ARG A 197 3.47 2.87 8.69
N TYR A 198 4.23 1.81 8.78
CA TYR A 198 5.70 1.76 8.68
C TYR A 198 6.28 2.22 7.32
N TYR A 199 5.47 2.36 6.28
CA TYR A 199 5.99 2.74 4.95
C TYR A 199 6.57 4.14 4.87
N GLY A 200 6.27 5.01 5.81
CA GLY A 200 6.88 6.34 5.90
C GLY A 200 8.38 6.33 6.16
N CYS A 201 8.94 5.20 6.61
CA CYS A 201 10.36 5.02 6.88
C CYS A 201 11.15 4.41 5.73
N MET A 202 10.54 4.17 4.57
CA MET A 202 11.21 3.63 3.38
C MET A 202 10.87 4.49 2.15
N ALA A 203 11.85 5.17 1.60
CA ALA A 203 11.71 5.90 0.34
C ALA A 203 12.04 4.95 -0.82
N TYR A 204 11.05 4.62 -1.65
CA TYR A 204 11.24 3.77 -2.83
C TYR A 204 10.38 4.27 -3.99
N PHE A 205 10.66 3.83 -5.21
CA PHE A 205 10.08 4.38 -6.43
C PHE A 205 8.59 4.10 -6.57
N THR A 206 8.19 2.86 -6.29
CA THR A 206 6.81 2.40 -6.27
C THR A 206 6.55 1.54 -5.04
N ARG A 207 5.31 1.54 -4.57
CA ARG A 207 4.87 0.73 -3.43
C ARG A 207 3.40 0.37 -3.61
N GLN A 208 3.05 -0.87 -3.31
CA GLN A 208 1.67 -1.28 -3.22
C GLN A 208 1.01 -0.72 -1.96
N SER A 209 -0.30 -0.54 -2.02
CA SER A 209 -1.08 -0.18 -0.84
C SER A 209 -1.23 -1.41 0.05
N TRP A 210 -0.87 -1.29 1.32
CA TRP A 210 -0.85 -2.42 2.25
C TRP A 210 -2.22 -3.09 2.43
N ASP A 211 -3.31 -2.31 2.39
CA ASP A 211 -4.68 -2.81 2.53
C ASP A 211 -5.10 -3.70 1.36
N ILE A 212 -4.68 -3.35 0.13
CA ILE A 212 -4.91 -4.17 -1.06
C ILE A 212 -4.15 -5.50 -0.93
N VAL A 213 -2.88 -5.44 -0.52
CA VAL A 213 -2.04 -6.62 -0.32
C VAL A 213 -2.64 -7.52 0.77
N THR A 214 -3.00 -6.95 1.92
CA THR A 214 -3.62 -7.67 3.04
C THR A 214 -4.93 -8.34 2.64
N GLN A 215 -5.80 -7.65 1.89
CA GLN A 215 -7.05 -8.21 1.41
C GLN A 215 -6.81 -9.46 0.55
N ASN A 216 -5.86 -9.39 -0.38
CA ASN A 216 -5.51 -10.53 -1.24
C ASN A 216 -4.90 -11.68 -0.43
N ILE A 217 -3.97 -11.40 0.48
CA ILE A 217 -3.38 -12.41 1.36
C ILE A 217 -4.47 -13.13 2.17
N LYS A 218 -5.34 -12.39 2.85
CA LYS A 218 -6.44 -12.97 3.64
C LYS A 218 -7.43 -13.76 2.78
N ASN A 219 -7.67 -13.33 1.55
CA ASN A 219 -8.60 -14.01 0.64
C ASN A 219 -8.08 -15.36 0.18
N PHE A 220 -6.79 -15.48 -0.12
CA PHE A 220 -6.20 -16.65 -0.75
C PHE A 220 -5.39 -17.54 0.18
N THR A 221 -5.22 -17.18 1.46
CA THR A 221 -4.41 -17.92 2.41
C THR A 221 -5.11 -18.16 3.75
N GLY A 222 -4.80 -19.29 4.37
CA GLY A 222 -5.05 -19.57 5.78
C GLY A 222 -3.91 -19.04 6.68
N GLU A 223 -4.07 -19.16 7.99
CA GLU A 223 -3.02 -18.87 8.94
C GLU A 223 -1.85 -19.84 8.77
N LYS A 224 -0.62 -19.33 8.99
CA LYS A 224 0.63 -20.08 8.82
C LYS A 224 0.91 -20.57 7.39
N ASP A 225 0.12 -20.12 6.40
CA ASP A 225 0.47 -20.31 5.01
C ASP A 225 1.67 -19.45 4.62
N ILE A 226 2.46 -19.92 3.68
CA ILE A 226 3.68 -19.25 3.20
C ILE A 226 3.32 -18.35 2.02
N VAL A 227 3.54 -17.05 2.19
CA VAL A 227 3.32 -16.01 1.18
C VAL A 227 4.67 -15.52 0.65
N PHE A 228 4.79 -15.46 -0.66
CA PHE A 228 6.04 -15.13 -1.33
C PHE A 228 5.90 -13.97 -2.31
N ASP A 229 6.92 -13.12 -2.36
CA ASP A 229 7.07 -12.06 -3.36
C ASP A 229 8.48 -12.10 -3.97
N PRO A 230 8.63 -12.54 -5.25
CA PRO A 230 9.91 -12.58 -5.94
C PRO A 230 10.41 -11.22 -6.46
N PHE A 231 9.55 -10.18 -6.47
CA PHE A 231 9.87 -8.80 -6.81
C PHE A 231 9.50 -7.86 -5.65
N GLY A 232 10.00 -8.19 -4.48
CA GLY A 232 9.48 -7.73 -3.20
C GLY A 232 9.57 -6.24 -2.91
N GLY A 233 10.46 -5.48 -3.58
CA GLY A 233 10.58 -4.03 -3.45
C GLY A 233 10.76 -3.58 -2.00
N THR A 234 9.73 -2.97 -1.40
CA THR A 234 9.75 -2.53 0.00
C THR A 234 9.32 -3.60 1.02
N GLY A 235 9.11 -4.84 0.58
CA GLY A 235 8.74 -5.95 1.46
C GLY A 235 7.29 -5.95 1.94
N VAL A 236 6.42 -5.17 1.32
CA VAL A 236 5.01 -5.03 1.75
C VAL A 236 4.32 -6.37 1.86
N THR A 237 4.46 -7.23 0.86
CA THR A 237 3.81 -8.55 0.81
C THR A 237 4.22 -9.43 1.98
N ALA A 238 5.52 -9.56 2.22
CA ALA A 238 6.04 -10.41 3.29
C ALA A 238 5.72 -9.86 4.68
N ILE A 239 5.82 -8.53 4.87
CA ILE A 239 5.51 -7.88 6.14
C ILE A 239 4.02 -8.02 6.45
N GLU A 240 3.12 -7.72 5.49
CA GLU A 240 1.68 -7.87 5.70
C GLU A 240 1.27 -9.34 5.93
N ALA A 241 1.95 -10.29 5.29
CA ALA A 241 1.75 -11.71 5.59
C ALA A 241 2.01 -11.99 7.08
N MET A 242 3.17 -11.57 7.60
CA MET A 242 3.55 -11.77 8.99
C MET A 242 2.69 -10.98 9.98
N MET A 243 2.26 -9.78 9.63
CA MET A 243 1.31 -8.99 10.41
C MET A 243 -0.06 -9.68 10.57
N ASN A 244 -0.38 -10.61 9.69
CA ASN A 244 -1.65 -11.33 9.64
C ASN A 244 -1.50 -12.84 9.94
N ASN A 245 -0.50 -13.24 10.71
CA ASN A 245 -0.23 -14.64 11.10
C ASN A 245 0.02 -15.60 9.93
N ARG A 246 0.69 -15.12 8.86
CA ARG A 246 1.23 -15.92 7.76
C ARG A 246 2.75 -15.86 7.80
N LEU A 247 3.40 -16.73 7.04
CA LEU A 247 4.86 -16.74 6.92
C LEU A 247 5.23 -16.01 5.63
N GLY A 248 6.02 -14.95 5.73
CA GLY A 248 6.38 -14.11 4.59
C GLY A 248 7.79 -14.40 4.08
N ILE A 249 7.95 -14.58 2.77
CA ILE A 249 9.25 -14.64 2.10
C ILE A 249 9.35 -13.45 1.13
N HIS A 250 10.48 -12.77 1.15
CA HIS A 250 10.76 -11.62 0.32
C HIS A 250 12.10 -11.80 -0.39
N THR A 251 12.07 -11.73 -1.71
CA THR A 251 13.29 -11.67 -2.50
C THR A 251 13.23 -10.49 -3.46
N ASP A 252 14.38 -9.98 -3.83
CA ASP A 252 14.54 -8.93 -4.82
C ASP A 252 15.93 -9.01 -5.42
N LEU A 253 16.08 -8.59 -6.65
CA LEU A 253 17.37 -8.47 -7.30
C LEU A 253 18.19 -7.31 -6.74
N ASN A 254 17.50 -6.21 -6.32
CA ASN A 254 18.11 -5.00 -5.81
C ASN A 254 18.52 -5.20 -4.32
N PRO A 255 19.83 -5.17 -3.98
CA PRO A 255 20.29 -5.32 -2.60
C PRO A 255 19.71 -4.25 -1.65
N LEU A 256 19.37 -3.06 -2.17
CA LEU A 256 18.72 -2.02 -1.40
C LEU A 256 17.36 -2.45 -0.85
N SER A 257 16.57 -3.19 -1.63
CA SER A 257 15.29 -3.77 -1.22
C SER A 257 15.45 -4.69 -0.01
N ILE A 258 16.42 -5.58 -0.08
CA ILE A 258 16.72 -6.53 1.01
C ILE A 258 17.19 -5.80 2.26
N PHE A 259 18.07 -4.81 2.10
CA PHE A 259 18.52 -3.98 3.22
C PHE A 259 17.36 -3.28 3.91
N MET A 260 16.49 -2.58 3.16
CA MET A 260 15.36 -1.84 3.72
C MET A 260 14.43 -2.74 4.52
N THR A 261 14.09 -3.90 3.97
CA THR A 261 13.19 -4.85 4.61
C THR A 261 13.82 -5.43 5.88
N LYS A 262 15.07 -5.89 5.82
CA LYS A 262 15.80 -6.36 7.01
C LYS A 262 15.95 -5.27 8.06
N ALA A 263 16.29 -4.05 7.67
CA ALA A 263 16.49 -2.94 8.59
C ALA A 263 15.21 -2.53 9.31
N LEU A 264 14.06 -2.55 8.62
CA LEU A 264 12.78 -2.27 9.24
C LEU A 264 12.35 -3.38 10.19
N THR A 265 12.49 -4.64 9.78
CA THR A 265 11.98 -5.81 10.51
C THR A 265 12.89 -6.29 11.63
N SER A 266 14.16 -5.87 11.65
CA SER A 266 15.10 -6.22 12.74
C SER A 266 14.54 -5.76 14.10
N LYS A 267 14.55 -6.68 15.07
CA LYS A 267 14.06 -6.41 16.42
C LYS A 267 15.12 -5.65 17.21
N VAL A 268 14.76 -4.50 17.75
CA VAL A 268 15.61 -3.67 18.63
C VAL A 268 14.81 -3.14 19.80
N ASP A 269 15.47 -2.88 20.92
CA ASP A 269 14.85 -2.09 21.95
C ASP A 269 14.66 -0.64 21.46
N LEU A 270 13.44 -0.13 21.58
CA LEU A 270 13.10 1.19 21.06
C LEU A 270 13.66 2.32 21.91
N GLY A 271 13.83 2.10 23.23
CA GLY A 271 14.49 3.04 24.14
C GLY A 271 15.97 3.18 23.78
N ASP A 272 16.67 2.06 23.64
CA ASP A 272 18.07 2.03 23.22
C ASP A 272 18.30 2.67 21.85
N LEU A 273 17.36 2.42 20.90
CA LEU A 273 17.42 3.05 19.57
C LEU A 273 17.31 4.56 19.65
N TYR A 274 16.42 5.05 20.52
CA TYR A 274 16.27 6.47 20.78
C TYR A 274 17.53 7.09 21.38
N ASP A 275 18.00 6.55 22.51
CA ASP A 275 19.13 7.10 23.27
C ASP A 275 20.39 7.13 22.40
N LEU A 276 20.64 6.05 21.65
CA LEU A 276 21.78 5.98 20.73
C LEU A 276 21.65 6.98 19.57
N GLY A 277 20.41 7.17 19.06
CA GLY A 277 20.12 8.16 18.01
C GLY A 277 20.42 9.59 18.47
N GLU A 278 20.01 9.97 19.69
CA GLU A 278 20.30 11.28 20.26
C GLU A 278 21.79 11.47 20.61
N GLU A 279 22.47 10.40 21.07
CA GLU A 279 23.91 10.43 21.28
C GLU A 279 24.67 10.72 19.98
N ILE A 280 24.29 10.02 18.88
CA ILE A 280 24.87 10.25 17.56
C ILE A 280 24.62 11.68 17.09
N LEU A 281 23.40 12.18 17.22
CA LEU A 281 23.07 13.54 16.82
C LEU A 281 23.81 14.61 17.64
N SER A 282 23.93 14.41 18.93
CA SER A 282 24.69 15.32 19.81
C SER A 282 26.17 15.41 19.42
N GLU A 283 26.79 14.28 19.06
CA GLU A 283 28.17 14.26 18.60
C GLU A 283 28.31 14.81 17.17
N PHE A 284 27.35 14.49 16.29
CA PHE A 284 27.31 15.04 14.93
C PHE A 284 27.27 16.57 14.90
N GLU A 285 26.47 17.21 15.75
CA GLU A 285 26.38 18.67 15.85
C GLU A 285 27.74 19.32 16.22
N LYS A 286 28.60 18.60 16.95
CA LYS A 286 29.94 19.09 17.32
C LYS A 286 30.95 18.95 16.20
N LEU A 287 30.76 17.97 15.31
CA LEU A 287 31.73 17.57 14.29
C LEU A 287 31.38 18.09 12.90
N ARG A 288 30.13 18.52 12.67
CA ARG A 288 29.69 18.98 11.34
C ARG A 288 30.40 20.27 10.91
N PRO A 289 30.69 20.45 9.61
CA PRO A 289 31.32 21.64 9.10
C PRO A 289 30.41 22.87 9.22
N LYS A 290 30.96 24.02 9.56
CA LYS A 290 30.23 25.28 9.64
C LYS A 290 30.11 26.00 8.29
N ASN A 291 31.01 25.67 7.37
CA ASN A 291 31.10 26.29 6.06
C ASN A 291 31.79 25.35 5.04
N GLU A 292 31.77 25.75 3.78
CA GLU A 292 32.33 24.95 2.69
C GLU A 292 33.86 24.74 2.79
N LYS A 293 34.59 25.70 3.35
CA LYS A 293 36.03 25.59 3.54
C LYS A 293 36.38 24.48 4.53
N GLU A 294 35.67 24.44 5.63
CA GLU A 294 35.81 23.35 6.63
C GLU A 294 35.38 22.00 6.03
N ALA A 295 34.26 21.96 5.29
CA ALA A 295 33.82 20.76 4.61
C ALA A 295 34.88 20.20 3.63
N LYS A 296 35.48 21.06 2.83
CA LYS A 296 36.57 20.67 1.91
C LYS A 296 37.81 20.21 2.66
N ALA A 297 38.12 20.79 3.81
CA ALA A 297 39.23 20.35 4.65
C ALA A 297 39.00 18.95 5.23
N ILE A 298 37.79 18.69 5.71
CA ILE A 298 37.36 17.36 6.20
C ILE A 298 37.46 16.30 5.09
N LEU A 299 36.99 16.63 3.89
CA LEU A 299 36.97 15.73 2.75
C LEU A 299 38.37 15.37 2.20
N LYS A 300 39.43 16.14 2.52
CA LYS A 300 40.81 15.79 2.11
C LYS A 300 41.24 14.42 2.65
N ASN A 301 40.74 14.03 3.81
CA ASN A 301 41.02 12.75 4.45
C ASN A 301 39.95 11.68 4.19
N ALA A 302 39.01 11.96 3.33
CA ALA A 302 37.94 11.03 2.99
C ALA A 302 38.38 10.09 1.87
N LYS A 303 38.10 8.78 2.03
CA LYS A 303 38.45 7.75 1.04
C LYS A 303 37.37 6.67 1.00
N TYR A 304 37.15 6.10 -0.19
CA TYR A 304 36.43 4.86 -0.36
C TYR A 304 37.32 3.66 -0.02
N PHE A 305 36.75 2.67 0.63
CA PHE A 305 37.27 1.29 0.71
C PHE A 305 36.08 0.32 0.77
N SER A 306 36.24 -0.83 0.08
CA SER A 306 35.13 -1.77 -0.12
C SER A 306 34.69 -2.50 1.15
N ASN A 307 33.44 -2.96 1.17
CA ASN A 307 32.80 -3.75 2.23
C ASN A 307 32.80 -3.08 3.60
N ALA A 308 32.55 -1.77 3.62
CA ALA A 308 32.56 -1.00 4.84
C ALA A 308 31.42 -1.37 5.83
N ILE A 309 30.32 -1.96 5.35
CA ILE A 309 29.23 -2.43 6.20
C ILE A 309 29.49 -3.87 6.69
N ASP A 310 29.89 -4.78 5.80
CA ASP A 310 30.00 -6.21 6.12
C ASP A 310 31.27 -6.57 6.93
N LYS A 311 32.38 -5.89 6.68
CA LYS A 311 33.65 -6.17 7.38
C LYS A 311 33.67 -5.78 8.85
N GLU A 312 32.70 -5.01 9.28
CA GLU A 312 32.64 -4.53 10.66
C GLU A 312 32.11 -5.55 11.65
N PHE A 313 31.38 -6.54 11.20
CA PHE A 313 30.75 -7.50 12.10
C PHE A 313 31.71 -8.55 12.64
N GLY A 314 32.87 -8.74 12.03
CA GLY A 314 33.84 -9.75 12.44
C GLY A 314 35.30 -9.30 12.55
N GLU A 315 35.69 -8.15 11.99
CA GLU A 315 37.08 -7.78 11.87
C GLU A 315 37.41 -6.43 12.52
N THR A 316 38.21 -6.50 13.60
CA THR A 316 38.76 -5.34 14.30
C THR A 316 39.56 -4.37 13.41
N ALA A 317 40.15 -4.85 12.31
CA ALA A 317 40.95 -4.04 11.41
C ALA A 317 40.14 -3.03 10.58
N SER A 318 38.90 -3.35 10.21
CA SER A 318 38.07 -2.44 9.43
C SER A 318 37.44 -1.35 10.29
N VAL A 319 37.12 -1.64 11.54
CA VAL A 319 36.64 -0.65 12.52
C VAL A 319 37.73 0.39 12.79
N LYS A 320 39.00 -0.03 13.08
CA LYS A 320 40.15 0.87 13.24
C LYS A 320 40.35 1.74 12.02
N LYS A 321 40.27 1.19 10.81
CA LYS A 321 40.41 1.95 9.57
C LYS A 321 39.30 2.98 9.37
N GLN A 322 38.09 2.72 9.83
CA GLN A 322 36.95 3.69 9.80
C GLN A 322 37.09 4.77 10.88
N GLU A 323 37.74 4.51 12.00
CA GLU A 323 38.06 5.52 13.00
C GLU A 323 39.11 6.53 12.51
N GLU A 324 40.09 6.04 11.71
CA GLU A 324 41.17 6.88 11.18
C GLU A 324 40.77 7.63 9.90
N ILE A 325 40.01 6.97 9.01
CA ILE A 325 39.66 7.49 7.69
C ILE A 325 38.17 7.81 7.62
N LEU A 326 37.83 8.99 7.13
CA LEU A 326 36.45 9.30 6.81
C LEU A 326 36.04 8.55 5.53
N TRP A 327 35.07 7.64 5.67
CA TRP A 327 34.58 6.88 4.53
C TRP A 327 33.60 7.72 3.69
N ILE A 328 33.75 7.67 2.36
CA ILE A 328 32.83 8.19 1.37
C ILE A 328 32.50 7.08 0.35
N PRO A 329 31.35 7.14 -0.33
CA PRO A 329 31.01 6.13 -1.34
C PRO A 329 32.02 6.13 -2.49
N LYS A 330 32.08 4.99 -3.17
CA LYS A 330 32.78 4.90 -4.46
C LYS A 330 32.10 5.86 -5.44
N ASP A 331 32.88 6.60 -6.21
CA ASP A 331 32.34 7.49 -7.24
C ASP A 331 31.92 6.69 -8.47
N GLU A 332 30.70 6.15 -8.42
CA GLU A 332 30.13 5.33 -9.47
C GLU A 332 29.44 6.21 -10.54
N GLU A 333 29.52 5.73 -11.78
CA GLU A 333 28.81 6.37 -12.90
C GLU A 333 27.30 6.31 -12.71
N LEU A 334 26.64 7.43 -13.01
CA LEU A 334 25.19 7.52 -13.05
C LEU A 334 24.63 7.11 -14.41
N PRO A 335 23.35 6.70 -14.48
CA PRO A 335 22.70 6.33 -15.72
C PRO A 335 22.75 7.44 -16.79
N LYS A 336 22.89 7.07 -18.07
CA LYS A 336 22.86 8.01 -19.17
C LYS A 336 21.63 8.93 -19.12
N GLY A 337 21.84 10.21 -19.36
CA GLY A 337 20.80 11.24 -19.28
C GLY A 337 20.57 11.82 -17.88
N SER A 338 21.42 11.47 -16.89
CA SER A 338 21.56 12.20 -15.64
C SER A 338 22.22 13.56 -15.89
N ASP A 339 21.89 14.57 -15.06
CA ASP A 339 22.47 15.94 -15.21
C ASP A 339 23.95 15.99 -14.76
N VAL A 340 24.39 14.99 -14.00
CA VAL A 340 25.79 14.75 -13.61
C VAL A 340 26.16 13.29 -13.88
N ASP A 341 27.43 13.03 -14.08
CA ASP A 341 27.94 11.73 -14.55
C ASP A 341 28.22 10.74 -13.43
N SER A 342 28.38 11.23 -12.17
CA SER A 342 28.78 10.38 -11.05
C SER A 342 28.03 10.69 -9.74
N VAL A 343 28.06 9.71 -8.85
CA VAL A 343 27.33 9.76 -7.56
C VAL A 343 27.84 10.90 -6.67
N LEU A 344 29.15 11.10 -6.55
CA LEU A 344 29.68 12.15 -5.67
C LEU A 344 29.27 13.56 -6.11
N LYS A 345 29.06 13.77 -7.41
CA LYS A 345 28.60 15.07 -7.96
C LYS A 345 27.13 15.39 -7.63
N LEU A 346 26.40 14.44 -7.02
CA LEU A 346 25.05 14.70 -6.50
C LEU A 346 25.06 15.49 -5.19
N PHE A 347 26.21 15.75 -4.59
CA PHE A 347 26.33 16.35 -3.26
C PHE A 347 27.23 17.58 -3.30
N SER A 348 26.84 18.64 -2.58
CA SER A 348 27.78 19.72 -2.26
C SER A 348 28.85 19.24 -1.27
N PRO A 349 30.00 19.92 -1.14
CA PRO A 349 31.02 19.56 -0.15
C PRO A 349 30.47 19.48 1.28
N ILE A 350 29.55 20.37 1.66
CA ILE A 350 28.89 20.33 2.97
C ILE A 350 28.04 19.08 3.12
N GLN A 351 27.15 18.79 2.19
CA GLN A 351 26.30 17.60 2.23
C GLN A 351 27.10 16.30 2.26
N LEU A 352 28.13 16.21 1.42
CA LEU A 352 29.00 15.01 1.36
C LEU A 352 29.73 14.79 2.67
N SER A 353 30.31 15.84 3.27
CA SER A 353 31.03 15.74 4.54
C SER A 353 30.09 15.44 5.72
N GLU A 354 28.92 16.09 5.79
CA GLU A 354 27.91 15.83 6.81
C GLU A 354 27.43 14.37 6.77
N LEU A 355 27.08 13.88 5.59
CA LEU A 355 26.65 12.48 5.44
C LEU A 355 27.77 11.50 5.80
N ALA A 356 29.02 11.78 5.41
CA ALA A 356 30.17 10.94 5.75
C ALA A 356 30.42 10.89 7.27
N ILE A 357 30.35 12.04 7.96
CA ILE A 357 30.46 12.12 9.42
C ILE A 357 29.33 11.37 10.10
N LEU A 358 28.08 11.59 9.67
CA LEU A 358 26.92 10.93 10.25
C LEU A 358 27.02 9.41 10.12
N ARG A 359 27.39 8.91 8.91
CA ARG A 359 27.62 7.49 8.67
C ARG A 359 28.73 6.93 9.57
N LYS A 360 29.85 7.64 9.67
CA LYS A 360 30.98 7.26 10.56
C LYS A 360 30.51 7.10 12.01
N LEU A 361 29.72 8.02 12.53
CA LEU A 361 29.19 7.97 13.89
C LEU A 361 28.25 6.78 14.09
N ILE A 362 27.33 6.52 13.13
CA ILE A 362 26.45 5.34 13.17
C ILE A 362 27.29 4.08 13.25
N MET A 363 28.27 3.92 12.35
CA MET A 363 29.09 2.71 12.27
C MET A 363 29.90 2.49 13.56
N ARG A 364 30.53 3.53 14.08
CA ARG A 364 31.33 3.48 15.29
C ARG A 364 30.52 3.12 16.55
N LYS A 365 29.35 3.77 16.71
CA LYS A 365 28.49 3.57 17.89
C LYS A 365 27.72 2.26 17.90
N THR A 366 27.63 1.60 16.76
CA THR A 366 26.90 0.32 16.58
C THR A 366 27.81 -0.87 16.37
N THR A 367 29.10 -0.77 16.69
CA THR A 367 30.02 -1.90 16.64
C THR A 367 29.44 -3.10 17.42
N LYS A 368 29.35 -4.28 16.79
CA LYS A 368 28.72 -5.50 17.33
C LYS A 368 27.20 -5.39 17.65
N LYS A 369 26.52 -4.36 17.19
CA LYS A 369 25.07 -4.15 17.37
C LYS A 369 24.39 -4.06 15.98
N ARG A 370 24.32 -5.17 15.28
CA ARG A 370 23.88 -5.25 13.88
C ARG A 370 22.47 -4.70 13.64
N GLU A 371 21.48 -5.17 14.40
CA GLU A 371 20.08 -4.78 14.26
C GLU A 371 19.90 -3.28 14.52
N MET A 372 20.61 -2.78 15.51
CA MET A 372 20.65 -1.34 15.83
C MET A 372 21.26 -0.54 14.68
N ARG A 373 22.38 -1.04 14.12
CA ARG A 373 23.02 -0.43 12.95
C ARG A 373 22.09 -0.35 11.76
N TYR A 374 21.41 -1.44 11.42
CA TYR A 374 20.47 -1.46 10.33
C TYR A 374 19.34 -0.46 10.53
N SER A 375 18.80 -0.34 11.74
CA SER A 375 17.76 0.62 12.07
C SER A 375 18.20 2.08 11.89
N LEU A 376 19.41 2.41 12.35
CA LEU A 376 20.00 3.74 12.19
C LEU A 376 20.40 4.04 10.73
N LEU A 377 20.92 3.04 10.01
CA LEU A 377 21.23 3.17 8.58
C LEU A 377 19.96 3.30 7.72
N LEU A 378 18.82 2.75 8.14
CA LEU A 378 17.54 2.98 7.47
C LEU A 378 17.12 4.45 7.57
N ALA A 379 17.32 5.08 8.73
CA ALA A 379 17.11 6.52 8.90
C ALA A 379 18.11 7.33 8.05
N PHE A 380 19.37 6.90 7.99
CA PHE A 380 20.41 7.51 7.17
C PHE A 380 20.10 7.41 5.66
N TYR A 381 19.68 6.25 5.17
CA TYR A 381 19.22 6.04 3.80
C TYR A 381 18.10 7.04 3.42
N ASN A 382 17.11 7.21 4.29
CA ASN A 382 16.05 8.17 4.06
C ASN A 382 16.53 9.64 4.14
N THR A 383 17.60 9.90 4.87
CA THR A 383 18.24 11.22 4.95
C THR A 383 18.93 11.57 3.63
N ILE A 384 19.67 10.63 3.05
CA ILE A 384 20.30 10.79 1.73
C ILE A 384 19.27 11.20 0.66
N THR A 385 18.04 10.70 0.73
CA THR A 385 16.96 11.06 -0.21
C THR A 385 16.69 12.57 -0.27
N LEU A 386 16.97 13.29 0.80
CA LEU A 386 16.69 14.74 0.92
C LEU A 386 17.97 15.59 0.97
N ILE A 387 19.08 15.05 1.48
CA ILE A 387 20.36 15.76 1.61
C ILE A 387 21.21 15.49 0.36
N ASN A 388 20.79 16.06 -0.76
CA ASN A 388 21.50 16.01 -2.03
C ASN A 388 21.03 17.14 -2.96
N LEU A 389 21.73 17.40 -4.05
CA LEU A 389 21.45 18.48 -4.99
C LEU A 389 20.21 18.25 -5.88
N THR A 390 19.62 17.06 -5.86
CA THR A 390 18.38 16.79 -6.61
C THR A 390 17.13 17.23 -5.84
N TYR A 391 17.27 17.59 -4.56
CA TYR A 391 16.16 18.01 -3.71
C TYR A 391 15.77 19.47 -3.96
N HIS A 392 14.48 19.72 -4.06
CA HIS A 392 13.93 21.07 -4.17
C HIS A 392 12.48 21.14 -3.65
N ASN A 393 12.11 22.30 -3.13
CA ASN A 393 10.73 22.62 -2.83
C ASN A 393 10.01 23.08 -4.11
N THR A 394 8.82 22.57 -4.32
CA THR A 394 7.97 23.05 -5.41
C THR A 394 6.78 23.82 -4.86
N PRO A 395 6.41 24.98 -5.45
CA PRO A 395 5.31 25.82 -4.97
C PRO A 395 3.96 25.11 -4.87
N LYS A 396 3.77 24.02 -5.61
CA LYS A 396 2.50 23.27 -5.71
C LYS A 396 2.56 21.79 -5.30
N GLY A 397 3.68 21.29 -4.82
CA GLY A 397 3.83 19.83 -4.68
C GLY A 397 4.58 19.30 -3.47
N GLY A 398 4.97 20.15 -2.55
CA GLY A 398 5.78 19.76 -1.38
C GLY A 398 7.21 19.32 -1.74
N PRO A 399 8.04 19.06 -0.73
CA PRO A 399 9.43 18.70 -0.90
C PRO A 399 9.59 17.31 -1.50
N ALA A 400 10.39 17.15 -2.55
CA ALA A 400 10.66 15.86 -3.16
C ALA A 400 12.05 15.79 -3.76
N SER A 401 12.69 14.62 -3.68
CA SER A 401 13.86 14.29 -4.48
C SER A 401 13.46 14.12 -5.94
N ALA A 402 14.21 14.72 -6.86
CA ALA A 402 13.95 14.58 -8.28
C ALA A 402 14.07 13.13 -8.76
N VAL A 403 14.93 12.34 -8.14
CA VAL A 403 15.10 10.90 -8.46
C VAL A 403 13.80 10.13 -8.24
N ILE A 404 13.16 10.31 -7.08
CA ILE A 404 11.89 9.63 -6.77
C ILE A 404 10.73 10.17 -7.63
N ARG A 405 10.72 11.49 -7.90
CA ARG A 405 9.60 12.12 -8.58
C ARG A 405 9.62 11.95 -10.09
N TYR A 406 10.83 12.04 -10.69
CA TYR A 406 11.00 12.05 -12.15
C TYR A 406 11.67 10.80 -12.69
N TYR A 407 12.08 9.85 -11.82
CA TYR A 407 12.86 8.68 -12.19
C TYR A 407 14.13 9.05 -12.96
N ARG A 408 14.84 10.09 -12.46
CA ARG A 408 16.04 10.65 -13.09
C ARG A 408 16.86 11.44 -12.11
N TYR A 409 18.19 11.37 -12.22
CA TYR A 409 19.12 12.20 -11.46
C TYR A 409 19.21 13.61 -12.07
N ARG A 410 18.27 14.47 -11.66
CA ARG A 410 18.23 15.88 -12.04
C ARG A 410 18.68 16.77 -10.91
N ILE A 411 19.67 17.63 -11.20
CA ILE A 411 20.07 18.68 -10.27
C ILE A 411 18.98 19.76 -10.23
N ALA A 412 18.56 20.13 -9.04
CA ALA A 412 17.62 21.23 -8.88
C ALA A 412 18.24 22.55 -9.33
N PRO A 413 17.57 23.40 -10.14
CA PRO A 413 18.10 24.70 -10.53
C PRO A 413 18.45 25.61 -9.34
N LYS A 414 17.72 25.45 -8.24
CA LYS A 414 17.99 26.05 -6.93
C LYS A 414 17.82 24.96 -5.88
N PRO A 415 18.90 24.21 -5.56
CA PRO A 415 18.82 23.20 -4.52
C PRO A 415 18.50 23.82 -3.16
N ASP A 416 17.60 23.22 -2.41
CA ASP A 416 17.34 23.61 -1.03
C ASP A 416 18.30 22.87 -0.11
N PHE A 417 19.03 23.60 0.70
CA PHE A 417 19.95 23.05 1.67
C PHE A 417 19.23 22.85 3.01
N LEU A 418 18.83 21.61 3.27
CA LEU A 418 18.21 21.24 4.52
C LEU A 418 19.27 20.93 5.59
N ASP A 419 18.91 21.16 6.84
CA ASP A 419 19.74 20.77 7.98
C ASP A 419 19.76 19.24 8.14
N ALA A 420 20.93 18.63 7.97
CA ALA A 420 21.11 17.18 7.98
C ALA A 420 20.72 16.53 9.33
N ALA A 421 21.03 17.20 10.46
CA ALA A 421 20.68 16.68 11.78
C ALA A 421 19.14 16.65 11.98
N LYS A 422 18.48 17.74 11.60
CA LYS A 422 17.02 17.84 11.67
C LYS A 422 16.33 16.81 10.78
N VAL A 423 16.83 16.64 9.55
CA VAL A 423 16.29 15.63 8.62
C VAL A 423 16.52 14.23 9.17
N TYR A 424 17.72 13.91 9.63
CA TYR A 424 18.01 12.59 10.19
C TYR A 424 17.13 12.27 11.39
N ARG A 425 16.96 13.22 12.33
CA ARG A 425 16.05 13.06 13.47
C ARG A 425 14.62 12.75 13.03
N GLN A 426 14.09 13.49 12.05
CA GLN A 426 12.76 13.21 11.51
C GLN A 426 12.65 11.83 10.86
N LYS A 427 13.72 11.37 10.19
CA LYS A 427 13.74 10.05 9.57
C LYS A 427 13.84 8.94 10.61
N LEU A 428 14.63 9.15 11.65
CA LEU A 428 14.74 8.22 12.77
C LEU A 428 13.40 8.07 13.52
N GLN A 429 12.67 9.17 13.72
CA GLN A 429 11.30 9.12 14.27
C GLN A 429 10.36 8.24 13.44
N ARG A 430 10.47 8.30 12.10
CA ARG A 430 9.68 7.44 11.24
C ARG A 430 10.06 5.97 11.33
N VAL A 431 11.36 5.69 11.43
CA VAL A 431 11.84 4.32 11.65
C VAL A 431 11.35 3.78 12.99
N PHE A 432 11.44 4.60 14.04
CA PHE A 432 10.91 4.27 15.37
C PHE A 432 9.41 3.91 15.29
N LYS A 433 8.58 4.75 14.67
CA LYS A 433 7.15 4.49 14.51
C LYS A 433 6.88 3.21 13.71
N GLY A 434 7.63 2.99 12.64
CA GLY A 434 7.49 1.76 11.86
C GLY A 434 7.82 0.50 12.68
N LYS A 435 8.89 0.52 13.46
CA LYS A 435 9.25 -0.60 14.34
C LYS A 435 8.26 -0.79 15.48
N GLN A 436 7.76 0.29 16.05
CA GLN A 436 6.72 0.26 17.08
C GLN A 436 5.46 -0.48 16.60
N GLU A 437 5.04 -0.24 15.36
CA GLU A 437 3.90 -0.95 14.78
C GLU A 437 4.15 -2.44 14.60
N LEU A 438 5.36 -2.82 14.19
CA LEU A 438 5.74 -4.23 14.07
C LEU A 438 5.86 -4.91 15.44
N ASP A 439 6.49 -4.23 16.40
CA ASP A 439 6.66 -4.71 17.78
C ASP A 439 5.32 -4.91 18.50
N TYR A 440 4.36 -4.06 18.18
CA TYR A 440 3.02 -4.15 18.73
C TYR A 440 2.20 -5.32 18.16
N SER A 441 2.49 -5.79 16.94
CA SER A 441 1.75 -6.88 16.33
C SER A 441 1.88 -8.18 17.12
N PRO A 442 0.77 -8.85 17.47
CA PRO A 442 0.82 -10.11 18.20
C PRO A 442 1.37 -11.27 17.35
N TYR A 443 1.45 -11.11 16.04
CA TYR A 443 1.80 -12.18 15.12
C TYR A 443 3.13 -11.96 14.41
N PHE A 444 3.58 -10.69 14.29
CA PHE A 444 4.68 -10.35 13.41
C PHE A 444 5.96 -11.10 13.78
N TYR A 445 6.45 -10.94 15.01
CA TYR A 445 7.70 -11.57 15.41
C TYR A 445 7.57 -13.09 15.60
N ASP A 446 6.42 -13.61 16.00
CA ASP A 446 6.19 -15.06 16.01
C ASP A 446 6.33 -15.66 14.61
N SER A 447 5.72 -15.00 13.61
CA SER A 447 5.84 -15.41 12.21
C SER A 447 7.23 -15.11 11.62
N TYR A 448 7.86 -14.00 12.04
CA TYR A 448 9.20 -13.63 11.59
C TYR A 448 10.29 -14.61 12.05
N PHE A 449 10.19 -15.09 13.28
CA PHE A 449 11.16 -16.05 13.85
C PHE A 449 10.84 -17.52 13.55
N GLU A 450 9.65 -17.83 13.05
CA GLU A 450 9.29 -19.21 12.71
C GLU A 450 10.17 -19.75 11.57
N PRO A 451 10.83 -20.91 11.73
CA PRO A 451 11.76 -21.43 10.73
C PRO A 451 11.05 -21.91 9.45
N LEU A 452 11.72 -21.76 8.32
CA LEU A 452 11.25 -22.20 7.00
C LEU A 452 12.22 -23.19 6.34
N SER A 453 12.88 -24.02 7.13
CA SER A 453 13.90 -24.97 6.65
C SER A 453 13.41 -25.97 5.61
N GLU A 454 12.12 -26.32 5.61
CA GLU A 454 11.50 -27.17 4.58
C GLU A 454 11.24 -26.44 3.25
N THR A 455 11.15 -25.11 3.29
CA THR A 455 10.83 -24.27 2.13
C THR A 455 12.06 -23.67 1.51
N ILE A 456 13.00 -23.21 2.34
CA ILE A 456 14.22 -22.54 1.91
C ILE A 456 15.41 -23.48 2.15
N LYS A 457 16.17 -23.76 1.11
CA LYS A 457 17.39 -24.57 1.18
C LYS A 457 18.45 -23.81 2.00
N ASN A 458 19.25 -24.54 2.79
CA ASN A 458 20.38 -23.96 3.52
C ASN A 458 21.28 -23.16 2.57
N PHE A 459 21.18 -21.87 2.64
CA PHE A 459 21.82 -20.95 1.71
C PHE A 459 23.15 -20.46 2.26
N LYS A 460 24.24 -20.92 1.64
CA LYS A 460 25.59 -20.39 1.86
C LYS A 460 25.87 -19.33 0.80
N GLY A 461 25.32 -18.13 0.92
CA GLY A 461 25.80 -17.15 0.00
C GLY A 461 24.89 -16.08 -0.56
N SER A 462 24.43 -15.13 0.23
CA SER A 462 24.30 -13.77 -0.27
C SER A 462 25.40 -12.90 0.34
N MET A 463 25.88 -11.88 -0.38
CA MET A 463 26.90 -10.98 0.15
C MET A 463 26.49 -10.27 1.46
N ILE A 464 25.22 -10.27 1.79
CA ILE A 464 24.66 -9.71 3.03
C ILE A 464 24.50 -10.78 4.11
N SER A 465 24.42 -12.08 3.77
CA SER A 465 24.20 -13.17 4.73
C SER A 465 25.39 -14.11 4.94
N GLN A 466 26.36 -14.16 4.03
CA GLN A 466 27.44 -15.19 4.04
C GLN A 466 28.46 -15.10 5.19
N ARG A 467 28.52 -13.98 5.92
CA ARG A 467 29.54 -13.75 6.94
C ARG A 467 29.05 -13.70 8.38
N ASP A 468 27.75 -13.76 8.58
CA ASP A 468 27.17 -13.70 9.91
C ASP A 468 27.29 -15.01 10.71
N ASP A 469 27.52 -16.15 10.02
CA ASP A 469 27.42 -17.48 10.63
C ASP A 469 28.71 -17.95 11.30
N LEU A 470 29.86 -17.27 11.14
CA LEU A 470 31.15 -17.81 11.57
C LEU A 470 31.64 -17.35 12.95
N ASN A 471 31.00 -16.34 13.59
CA ASN A 471 31.53 -15.81 14.86
C ASN A 471 30.54 -15.50 15.97
N ASN A 472 29.29 -15.94 15.90
CA ASN A 472 28.35 -15.76 17.02
C ASN A 472 28.03 -17.08 17.72
N VAL A 473 28.86 -17.41 18.73
CA VAL A 473 28.49 -18.32 19.82
C VAL A 473 27.55 -17.54 20.76
N GLY A 474 26.36 -17.27 20.31
CA GLY A 474 25.36 -16.57 21.09
C GLY A 474 24.00 -16.67 20.41
N THR A 475 23.27 -17.69 20.78
CA THR A 475 21.86 -17.96 20.48
C THR A 475 21.54 -18.35 19.01
N LYS A 476 21.07 -19.58 18.86
CA LYS A 476 20.51 -20.14 17.61
C LYS A 476 19.35 -19.33 17.00
N GLU A 477 18.85 -18.31 17.70
CA GLU A 477 17.76 -17.44 17.26
C GLU A 477 18.16 -16.46 16.16
N ASN A 478 19.42 -16.04 16.11
CA ASN A 478 19.86 -15.01 15.15
C ASN A 478 20.19 -15.54 13.74
N ALA A 479 20.48 -16.84 13.60
CA ALA A 479 20.81 -17.45 12.31
C ALA A 479 19.58 -17.62 11.38
N ILE A 480 18.38 -17.72 11.96
CA ILE A 480 17.12 -18.02 11.24
C ILE A 480 16.57 -16.79 10.49
N ASN A 481 16.93 -15.58 10.94
CA ASN A 481 16.34 -14.33 10.42
C ASN A 481 16.87 -13.90 9.06
N GLY A 482 18.02 -14.35 8.63
CA GLY A 482 18.59 -14.08 7.31
C GLY A 482 17.88 -14.81 6.16
N GLU A 483 17.17 -15.87 6.45
CA GLU A 483 16.64 -16.80 5.46
C GLU A 483 15.37 -16.33 4.75
N LYS A 484 14.57 -15.47 5.34
CA LYS A 484 13.27 -15.02 4.76
C LYS A 484 13.40 -13.84 3.80
N PHE A 485 14.44 -13.05 3.96
CA PHE A 485 14.70 -11.86 3.15
C PHE A 485 16.09 -11.96 2.54
N PHE A 486 16.18 -12.30 1.27
CA PHE A 486 17.47 -12.50 0.61
C PHE A 486 17.46 -12.02 -0.83
N GLN A 487 18.65 -11.66 -1.31
CA GLN A 487 18.82 -11.26 -2.70
C GLN A 487 18.72 -12.49 -3.61
N ALA A 488 17.82 -12.44 -4.59
CA ALA A 488 17.64 -13.49 -5.58
C ALA A 488 17.22 -12.92 -6.92
N ASP A 489 17.50 -13.70 -7.96
CA ASP A 489 17.07 -13.50 -9.32
C ASP A 489 15.72 -14.23 -9.50
N ALA A 490 14.66 -13.51 -9.81
CA ALA A 490 13.33 -14.08 -9.98
C ALA A 490 13.25 -15.12 -11.13
N THR A 491 14.22 -15.10 -12.06
CA THR A 491 14.35 -16.09 -13.14
C THR A 491 15.03 -17.39 -12.70
N ASN A 492 15.58 -17.42 -11.46
CA ASN A 492 16.30 -18.57 -10.93
C ASN A 492 16.25 -18.60 -9.39
N LEU A 493 15.11 -19.05 -8.85
CA LEU A 493 14.83 -19.13 -7.41
C LEU A 493 15.34 -20.46 -6.79
N LYS A 494 16.59 -20.81 -7.04
CA LYS A 494 17.22 -22.08 -6.60
C LYS A 494 17.20 -22.28 -5.08
N GLU A 495 17.06 -21.21 -4.32
CA GLU A 495 17.02 -21.21 -2.86
C GLU A 495 15.67 -21.71 -2.32
N ILE A 496 14.62 -21.68 -3.14
CA ILE A 496 13.27 -22.07 -2.74
C ILE A 496 12.93 -23.45 -3.31
N ASN A 497 12.45 -24.33 -2.45
CA ASN A 497 12.06 -25.68 -2.84
C ASN A 497 10.83 -25.67 -3.76
N ASP A 498 10.74 -26.69 -4.62
CA ASP A 498 9.58 -26.91 -5.48
C ASP A 498 8.31 -27.11 -4.64
N LYS A 499 7.18 -26.56 -5.10
CA LYS A 499 5.87 -26.79 -4.48
C LYS A 499 5.87 -26.53 -2.97
N SER A 500 6.56 -25.47 -2.51
CA SER A 500 6.68 -25.14 -1.09
C SER A 500 5.91 -23.88 -0.69
N ILE A 501 5.52 -23.04 -1.64
CA ILE A 501 4.82 -21.77 -1.43
C ILE A 501 3.31 -21.96 -1.50
N ASP A 502 2.56 -21.36 -0.57
CA ASP A 502 1.11 -21.43 -0.54
C ASP A 502 0.42 -20.30 -1.33
N TYR A 503 1.07 -19.16 -1.48
CA TYR A 503 0.53 -18.02 -2.22
C TYR A 503 1.64 -17.09 -2.71
N ILE A 504 1.50 -16.59 -3.93
CA ILE A 504 2.39 -15.55 -4.48
C ILE A 504 1.56 -14.30 -4.73
N TYR A 505 2.01 -13.16 -4.18
CA TYR A 505 1.51 -11.83 -4.52
C TYR A 505 2.70 -10.97 -4.92
N THR A 506 2.73 -10.48 -6.14
CA THR A 506 3.91 -9.81 -6.67
C THR A 506 3.57 -8.67 -7.61
N ASP A 507 4.43 -7.65 -7.61
CA ASP A 507 4.33 -6.42 -8.41
C ASP A 507 5.65 -6.21 -9.20
N PRO A 508 5.84 -6.95 -10.31
CA PRO A 508 7.07 -6.89 -11.10
C PRO A 508 7.22 -5.55 -11.85
N PRO A 509 8.40 -5.23 -12.39
CA PRO A 509 8.59 -4.06 -13.24
C PRO A 509 7.70 -4.05 -14.49
N TYR A 510 7.14 -2.90 -14.86
CA TYR A 510 6.21 -2.75 -16.00
C TYR A 510 6.93 -2.27 -17.26
N GLY A 511 7.61 -3.14 -17.98
CA GLY A 511 8.35 -2.79 -19.21
C GLY A 511 9.44 -1.74 -18.97
N ALA A 512 9.43 -0.65 -19.73
CA ALA A 512 10.47 0.40 -19.71
C ALA A 512 10.29 1.49 -18.64
N LYS A 513 9.38 1.29 -17.66
CA LYS A 513 8.89 2.41 -16.83
C LYS A 513 9.88 2.87 -15.76
N ILE A 514 10.55 1.96 -15.06
CA ILE A 514 11.42 2.27 -13.91
C ILE A 514 12.62 1.32 -13.90
N PRO A 515 13.85 1.79 -14.22
CA PRO A 515 15.07 1.00 -14.06
C PRO A 515 15.53 1.08 -12.59
N TYR A 516 15.09 0.12 -11.78
CA TYR A 516 15.28 0.17 -10.32
C TYR A 516 16.75 0.15 -9.90
N LEU A 517 17.58 -0.68 -10.52
CA LEU A 517 19.01 -0.76 -10.21
C LEU A 517 19.74 0.54 -10.57
N ASP A 518 19.45 1.09 -11.74
CA ASP A 518 20.02 2.36 -12.18
C ASP A 518 19.63 3.52 -11.26
N LEU A 519 18.35 3.58 -10.88
CA LEU A 519 17.84 4.64 -10.02
C LEU A 519 18.27 4.49 -8.56
N SER A 520 18.63 3.31 -8.13
CA SER A 520 19.14 3.04 -6.77
C SER A 520 20.61 3.34 -6.59
N ALA A 521 21.34 3.75 -7.64
CA ALA A 521 22.80 3.93 -7.63
C ALA A 521 23.31 4.80 -6.46
N MET A 522 22.66 5.94 -6.20
CA MET A 522 23.05 6.82 -5.11
C MET A 522 22.99 6.13 -3.75
N TRP A 523 21.92 5.40 -3.47
CA TRP A 523 21.74 4.70 -2.18
C TRP A 523 22.62 3.47 -2.07
N ASN A 524 22.72 2.70 -3.16
CA ASN A 524 23.61 1.53 -3.21
C ASN A 524 25.07 1.94 -2.97
N ALA A 525 25.53 3.06 -3.54
CA ALA A 525 26.86 3.59 -3.30
C ALA A 525 27.08 3.96 -1.83
N TRP A 526 26.16 4.67 -1.18
CA TRP A 526 26.27 5.06 0.23
C TRP A 526 26.16 3.89 1.21
N LEU A 527 25.50 2.81 0.83
CA LEU A 527 25.40 1.57 1.60
C LEU A 527 26.46 0.53 1.22
N ASP A 528 27.32 0.85 0.25
CA ASP A 528 28.38 -0.03 -0.27
C ASP A 528 27.84 -1.36 -0.84
N PHE A 529 26.69 -1.29 -1.54
CA PHE A 529 26.12 -2.44 -2.23
C PHE A 529 26.55 -2.47 -3.69
N PRO A 530 27.29 -3.51 -4.12
CA PRO A 530 27.76 -3.58 -5.49
C PRO A 530 26.59 -3.85 -6.46
N VAL A 531 26.52 -3.07 -7.52
CA VAL A 531 25.60 -3.27 -8.63
C VAL A 531 26.43 -3.31 -9.91
N ASP A 532 26.84 -4.49 -10.30
CA ASP A 532 27.65 -4.71 -11.50
C ASP A 532 26.78 -4.93 -12.75
N LYS A 533 27.42 -5.08 -13.90
CA LYS A 533 26.75 -5.33 -15.16
C LYS A 533 25.97 -6.65 -15.14
N SER A 534 26.50 -7.70 -14.51
CA SER A 534 25.87 -9.01 -14.47
C SER A 534 24.56 -8.98 -13.69
N LEU A 535 24.48 -8.16 -12.62
CA LEU A 535 23.24 -7.93 -11.90
C LEU A 535 22.22 -7.16 -12.75
N LYS A 536 22.65 -6.13 -13.49
CA LYS A 536 21.79 -5.37 -14.40
C LYS A 536 21.25 -6.22 -15.56
N GLU A 537 22.02 -7.20 -16.05
CA GLU A 537 21.56 -8.15 -17.08
C GLU A 537 20.36 -8.97 -16.63
N LYS A 538 20.25 -9.26 -15.33
CA LYS A 538 19.14 -10.02 -14.73
C LYS A 538 17.90 -9.17 -14.40
N GLU A 539 18.03 -7.85 -14.37
CA GLU A 539 16.89 -6.97 -14.07
C GLU A 539 15.81 -7.14 -15.16
N CYS A 540 14.60 -7.49 -14.71
CA CYS A 540 13.44 -7.71 -15.59
C CYS A 540 12.84 -6.37 -16.02
N ILE A 541 13.51 -5.71 -16.99
CA ILE A 541 13.14 -4.38 -17.48
C ILE A 541 13.39 -4.29 -18.99
N GLU A 542 12.55 -3.51 -19.71
CA GLU A 542 12.79 -3.04 -21.07
C GLU A 542 13.61 -1.74 -21.00
N LYS A 543 14.58 -1.55 -21.89
CA LYS A 543 15.53 -0.42 -21.94
C LYS A 543 16.53 -0.41 -20.77
N GLY A 544 16.48 0.56 -19.86
CA GLY A 544 17.49 0.74 -18.82
C GLY A 544 18.89 1.12 -19.38
N SER A 545 19.93 1.07 -18.54
CA SER A 545 21.31 1.39 -18.95
C SER A 545 21.89 0.41 -19.98
N LEU A 546 21.39 -0.84 -20.02
CA LEU A 546 21.79 -1.87 -20.99
C LEU A 546 20.96 -1.84 -22.27
N ASN A 547 19.95 -0.96 -22.39
CA ASN A 547 19.07 -0.82 -23.54
C ASN A 547 18.42 -2.13 -24.00
N LYS A 548 17.94 -2.94 -23.04
CA LYS A 548 17.29 -4.23 -23.31
C LYS A 548 16.08 -4.07 -24.22
N SER A 549 15.92 -5.04 -25.13
CA SER A 549 14.77 -5.14 -26.02
C SER A 549 13.51 -5.59 -25.27
N ARG A 550 12.37 -5.47 -25.95
CA ARG A 550 11.09 -6.02 -25.45
C ARG A 550 11.12 -7.55 -25.37
N ASP A 551 11.81 -8.21 -26.28
CA ASP A 551 11.91 -9.68 -26.31
C ASP A 551 12.78 -10.19 -25.15
N GLU A 552 13.85 -9.48 -24.80
CA GLU A 552 14.65 -9.79 -23.61
C GLU A 552 13.82 -9.63 -22.33
N TYR A 553 13.06 -8.53 -22.21
CA TYR A 553 12.13 -8.32 -21.10
C TYR A 553 11.10 -9.46 -21.01
N TYR A 554 10.49 -9.82 -22.14
CA TYR A 554 9.51 -10.91 -22.20
C TYR A 554 10.11 -12.25 -21.78
N THR A 555 11.31 -12.56 -22.24
CA THR A 555 12.04 -13.78 -21.86
C THR A 555 12.29 -13.85 -20.36
N LEU A 556 12.81 -12.76 -19.76
CA LEU A 556 13.04 -12.69 -18.33
C LEU A 556 11.73 -12.82 -17.52
N MET A 557 10.64 -12.21 -18.00
CA MET A 557 9.35 -12.32 -17.36
C MET A 557 8.79 -13.75 -17.41
N LYS A 558 8.91 -14.40 -18.55
CA LYS A 558 8.48 -15.79 -18.74
C LYS A 558 9.27 -16.76 -17.86
N GLU A 559 10.59 -16.61 -17.79
CA GLU A 559 11.42 -17.41 -16.87
C GLU A 559 11.07 -17.16 -15.40
N SER A 560 10.76 -15.91 -15.04
CA SER A 560 10.27 -15.60 -13.69
C SER A 560 8.93 -16.27 -13.38
N LEU A 561 7.98 -16.27 -14.33
CA LEU A 561 6.70 -16.99 -14.20
C LEU A 561 6.91 -18.50 -14.05
N LYS A 562 7.88 -19.07 -14.78
CA LYS A 562 8.24 -20.49 -14.70
C LYS A 562 8.77 -20.87 -13.32
N GLU A 563 9.62 -20.03 -12.72
CA GLU A 563 10.09 -20.22 -11.35
C GLU A 563 8.95 -20.05 -10.32
N MET A 564 8.08 -19.06 -10.48
CA MET A 564 6.88 -18.92 -9.66
C MET A 564 5.98 -20.15 -9.74
N TYR A 565 5.78 -20.71 -10.94
CA TYR A 565 5.05 -21.95 -11.11
C TYR A 565 5.74 -23.12 -10.41
N ARG A 566 7.05 -23.25 -10.54
CA ARG A 566 7.83 -24.33 -9.88
C ARG A 566 7.64 -24.31 -8.36
N VAL A 567 7.80 -23.14 -7.73
CA VAL A 567 7.80 -23.02 -6.26
C VAL A 567 6.39 -23.05 -5.66
N LEU A 568 5.36 -22.62 -6.41
CA LEU A 568 3.98 -22.64 -5.94
C LEU A 568 3.44 -24.07 -5.83
N LYS A 569 2.71 -24.36 -4.76
CA LYS A 569 1.99 -25.64 -4.59
C LYS A 569 0.85 -25.74 -5.57
N PHE A 570 0.41 -26.96 -5.88
CA PHE A 570 -0.85 -27.18 -6.60
C PHE A 570 -2.06 -26.70 -5.79
N ASN A 571 -3.12 -26.32 -6.51
CA ASN A 571 -4.37 -25.80 -5.95
C ASN A 571 -4.17 -24.48 -5.19
N ARG A 572 -3.17 -23.68 -5.58
CA ARG A 572 -2.83 -22.40 -4.99
C ARG A 572 -2.84 -21.28 -6.04
N TRP A 573 -2.76 -20.07 -5.53
CA TRP A 573 -2.98 -18.86 -6.33
C TRP A 573 -1.71 -18.02 -6.48
N LEU A 574 -1.61 -17.39 -7.64
CA LEU A 574 -0.70 -16.29 -7.94
C LEU A 574 -1.54 -15.04 -8.22
N SER A 575 -1.30 -13.95 -7.50
CA SER A 575 -1.81 -12.63 -7.81
C SER A 575 -0.68 -11.77 -8.35
N PHE A 576 -0.80 -11.37 -9.59
CA PHE A 576 0.22 -10.68 -10.35
C PHE A 576 -0.27 -9.27 -10.69
N VAL A 577 0.36 -8.26 -10.09
CA VAL A 577 -0.01 -6.87 -10.33
C VAL A 577 0.67 -6.39 -11.60
N PHE A 578 -0.08 -5.74 -12.46
CA PHE A 578 0.50 -5.18 -13.68
C PHE A 578 -0.21 -3.91 -14.12
N GLN A 579 0.54 -2.97 -14.68
CA GLN A 579 0.02 -1.72 -15.23
C GLN A 579 0.82 -1.31 -16.46
N HIS A 580 0.26 -1.48 -17.62
CA HIS A 580 0.87 -1.05 -18.88
C HIS A 580 -0.17 -0.46 -19.83
N GLN A 581 0.25 0.42 -20.75
CA GLN A 581 -0.64 1.03 -21.74
C GLN A 581 -0.78 0.16 -22.99
N ASP A 582 0.23 -0.65 -23.31
CA ASP A 582 0.26 -1.48 -24.50
C ASP A 582 -0.48 -2.81 -24.25
N PRO A 583 -1.63 -3.07 -24.93
CA PRO A 583 -2.37 -4.32 -24.79
C PRO A 583 -1.57 -5.56 -25.21
N LYS A 584 -0.56 -5.39 -26.06
CA LYS A 584 0.32 -6.50 -26.48
C LYS A 584 1.09 -7.06 -25.30
N LEU A 585 1.57 -6.21 -24.37
CA LEU A 585 2.29 -6.69 -23.19
C LEU A 585 1.37 -7.44 -22.22
N TRP A 586 0.10 -7.04 -22.11
CA TRP A 586 -0.89 -7.79 -21.35
C TRP A 586 -1.12 -9.19 -21.94
N GLN A 587 -1.30 -9.25 -23.26
CA GLN A 587 -1.50 -10.53 -23.96
C GLN A 587 -0.29 -11.44 -23.78
N LEU A 588 0.92 -10.92 -24.03
CA LEU A 588 2.17 -11.67 -23.89
C LEU A 588 2.35 -12.22 -22.47
N LEU A 589 2.00 -11.43 -21.44
CA LEU A 589 2.13 -11.85 -20.07
C LEU A 589 1.18 -13.00 -19.72
N VAL A 590 -0.08 -12.89 -20.12
CA VAL A 590 -1.07 -13.95 -19.83
C VAL A 590 -0.76 -15.20 -20.64
N ASP A 591 -0.35 -15.05 -21.90
CA ASP A 591 0.10 -16.17 -22.73
C ASP A 591 1.32 -16.88 -22.12
N ALA A 592 2.30 -16.11 -21.63
CA ALA A 592 3.46 -16.68 -20.93
C ALA A 592 3.06 -17.45 -19.67
N ALA A 593 2.11 -16.95 -18.89
CA ALA A 593 1.63 -17.63 -17.70
C ALA A 593 0.89 -18.94 -18.06
N GLU A 594 0.04 -18.93 -19.08
CA GLU A 594 -0.67 -20.14 -19.56
C GLU A 594 0.30 -21.17 -20.18
N GLU A 595 1.30 -20.73 -20.96
CA GLU A 595 2.34 -21.60 -21.52
C GLU A 595 3.17 -22.30 -20.45
N VAL A 596 3.37 -21.64 -19.31
CA VAL A 596 4.08 -22.22 -18.15
C VAL A 596 3.20 -23.22 -17.39
N GLY A 597 1.87 -23.17 -17.55
CA GLY A 597 0.91 -24.08 -16.95
C GLY A 597 -0.06 -23.47 -15.95
N PHE A 598 -0.07 -22.16 -15.79
CA PHE A 598 -1.07 -21.48 -14.97
C PHE A 598 -2.44 -21.44 -15.66
N GLU A 599 -3.52 -21.58 -14.89
CA GLU A 599 -4.88 -21.26 -15.32
C GLU A 599 -5.18 -19.78 -15.01
N TYR A 600 -5.56 -19.00 -16.02
CA TYR A 600 -6.04 -17.64 -15.79
C TYR A 600 -7.43 -17.69 -15.15
N ALA A 601 -7.59 -17.11 -13.97
CA ALA A 601 -8.82 -17.14 -13.18
C ALA A 601 -9.61 -15.82 -13.22
N GLY A 602 -9.05 -14.77 -13.82
CA GLY A 602 -9.67 -13.45 -13.95
C GLY A 602 -8.82 -12.33 -13.43
N SER A 603 -9.33 -11.10 -13.50
CA SER A 603 -8.62 -9.92 -13.03
C SER A 603 -9.51 -8.97 -12.22
N VAL A 604 -8.87 -8.23 -11.31
CA VAL A 604 -9.51 -7.19 -10.50
C VAL A 604 -8.89 -5.84 -10.85
N ARG A 605 -9.70 -4.89 -11.29
CA ARG A 605 -9.25 -3.51 -11.49
C ARG A 605 -9.25 -2.78 -10.16
N GLN A 606 -8.07 -2.36 -9.72
CA GLN A 606 -7.87 -1.68 -8.45
C GLN A 606 -7.44 -0.23 -8.67
N ASN A 607 -8.19 0.72 -8.15
CA ASN A 607 -7.79 2.13 -8.15
C ASN A 607 -6.71 2.38 -7.09
N ASN A 608 -5.69 3.16 -7.43
CA ASN A 608 -4.55 3.43 -6.52
C ASN A 608 -4.78 4.60 -5.55
N GLY A 609 -5.99 5.13 -5.48
CA GLY A 609 -6.34 6.24 -4.56
C GLY A 609 -5.59 7.56 -4.80
N GLN A 610 -4.61 7.59 -5.69
CA GLN A 610 -3.81 8.78 -6.03
C GLN A 610 -3.74 8.99 -7.54
N THR A 611 -3.96 10.25 -7.96
CA THR A 611 -3.61 10.69 -9.31
C THR A 611 -2.12 10.95 -9.38
N THR A 612 -1.39 10.17 -10.17
CA THR A 612 0.05 10.40 -10.40
C THR A 612 0.28 11.76 -11.09
N PHE A 613 1.47 12.33 -10.88
CA PHE A 613 1.83 13.61 -11.52
C PHE A 613 1.75 13.53 -13.06
N LYS A 614 2.19 12.43 -13.67
CA LYS A 614 2.05 12.18 -15.11
C LYS A 614 0.60 12.17 -15.58
N LYS A 615 -0.31 11.64 -14.78
CA LYS A 615 -1.74 11.64 -15.06
C LYS A 615 -2.34 13.04 -15.01
N ARG A 616 -1.84 13.91 -14.11
CA ARG A 616 -2.26 15.33 -14.08
C ARG A 616 -1.76 16.13 -15.29
N GLN A 617 -0.59 15.78 -15.83
CA GLN A 617 -0.01 16.44 -17.00
C GLN A 617 -0.57 15.90 -18.32
N ASN A 618 -0.87 14.64 -18.39
CA ASN A 618 -1.36 13.98 -19.61
C ASN A 618 -2.45 12.96 -19.26
N PRO A 619 -3.70 13.42 -19.02
CA PRO A 619 -4.81 12.60 -18.57
C PRO A 619 -5.15 11.45 -19.55
N PHE A 620 -4.84 11.66 -20.83
CA PHE A 620 -5.17 10.73 -21.91
C PHE A 620 -4.15 9.58 -22.09
N SER A 621 -3.00 9.63 -21.44
CA SER A 621 -1.91 8.67 -21.67
C SER A 621 -1.62 7.71 -20.53
N VAL A 622 -2.38 7.74 -19.42
CA VAL A 622 -2.09 6.92 -18.24
C VAL A 622 -3.36 6.24 -17.74
N LEU A 623 -3.36 4.91 -17.73
CA LEU A 623 -4.43 4.10 -17.11
C LEU A 623 -4.67 4.54 -15.66
N SER A 624 -5.94 4.73 -15.30
CA SER A 624 -6.32 4.97 -13.91
C SER A 624 -6.45 3.64 -13.18
N GLY A 625 -5.50 3.36 -12.27
CA GLY A 625 -5.47 2.11 -11.52
C GLY A 625 -4.54 1.07 -12.10
N GLN A 626 -4.52 -0.06 -11.47
CA GLN A 626 -3.75 -1.26 -11.84
C GLN A 626 -4.70 -2.44 -12.00
N LEU A 627 -4.31 -3.43 -12.78
CA LEU A 627 -5.01 -4.71 -12.80
C LEU A 627 -4.22 -5.71 -11.96
N ILE A 628 -4.92 -6.45 -11.13
CA ILE A 628 -4.38 -7.60 -10.42
C ILE A 628 -4.88 -8.83 -11.17
N LEU A 629 -3.98 -9.49 -11.88
CA LEU A 629 -4.24 -10.74 -12.59
C LEU A 629 -4.16 -11.89 -11.60
N HIS A 630 -5.14 -12.76 -11.61
CA HIS A 630 -5.20 -13.92 -10.73
C HIS A 630 -5.08 -15.19 -11.55
N PHE A 631 -4.14 -16.03 -11.14
CA PHE A 631 -3.86 -17.31 -11.76
C PHE A 631 -3.94 -18.42 -10.73
N LYS A 632 -4.26 -19.62 -11.18
CA LYS A 632 -4.24 -20.86 -10.38
C LYS A 632 -3.20 -21.82 -10.94
N LYS A 633 -2.53 -22.53 -10.05
CA LYS A 633 -1.78 -23.72 -10.43
C LYS A 633 -2.64 -24.95 -10.11
N VAL A 634 -3.13 -25.61 -11.13
CA VAL A 634 -3.99 -26.80 -11.07
C VAL A 634 -3.45 -27.89 -11.98
N ASP A 635 -3.85 -29.15 -11.72
CA ASP A 635 -3.35 -30.29 -12.52
C ASP A 635 -3.83 -30.25 -13.99
N ASN A 636 -5.04 -29.78 -14.23
CA ASN A 636 -5.63 -29.67 -15.56
C ASN A 636 -6.09 -28.23 -15.79
N PRO A 637 -5.18 -27.32 -16.16
CA PRO A 637 -5.54 -25.93 -16.37
C PRO A 637 -6.43 -25.76 -17.59
N LYS A 638 -7.49 -24.98 -17.46
CA LYS A 638 -8.32 -24.54 -18.57
C LYS A 638 -7.56 -23.45 -19.30
N THR A 639 -7.21 -23.71 -20.55
CA THR A 639 -6.70 -22.66 -21.44
C THR A 639 -7.88 -21.83 -21.96
N ARG A 640 -7.68 -20.53 -22.10
CA ARG A 640 -8.67 -19.68 -22.74
C ARG A 640 -8.87 -20.14 -24.15
N ALA A 641 -10.14 -20.33 -24.58
CA ALA A 641 -10.43 -20.59 -25.96
C ALA A 641 -9.90 -19.43 -26.81
N ARG A 642 -8.82 -19.66 -27.55
CA ARG A 642 -8.33 -18.74 -28.58
C ARG A 642 -9.20 -18.94 -29.82
N GLU A 643 -10.49 -18.64 -29.69
CA GLU A 643 -11.33 -18.59 -30.86
C GLU A 643 -10.84 -17.47 -31.76
N VAL A 644 -10.58 -17.80 -32.99
CA VAL A 644 -10.42 -16.84 -34.08
C VAL A 644 -11.79 -16.19 -34.26
N LEU A 645 -12.08 -15.20 -33.43
CA LEU A 645 -13.27 -14.38 -33.52
C LEU A 645 -13.08 -13.50 -34.78
N GLY A 646 -13.76 -13.83 -35.85
CA GLY A 646 -13.76 -13.06 -37.10
C GLY A 646 -14.36 -11.65 -36.88
N ASP A 647 -15.14 -11.13 -37.84
CA ASP A 647 -15.75 -9.80 -37.80
C ASP A 647 -16.66 -9.55 -36.58
N LEU A 648 -17.14 -10.62 -35.94
CA LEU A 648 -17.92 -10.56 -34.69
C LEU A 648 -17.17 -9.90 -33.50
N SER A 649 -15.87 -9.85 -33.51
CA SER A 649 -15.06 -9.37 -32.41
C SER A 649 -15.07 -7.84 -32.23
N TYR A 650 -15.27 -7.08 -33.30
CA TYR A 650 -15.45 -5.63 -33.21
C TYR A 650 -16.80 -5.26 -32.56
N ASP A 651 -17.83 -6.05 -32.83
CA ASP A 651 -19.13 -5.88 -32.17
C ASP A 651 -19.04 -6.18 -30.67
N MET A 652 -18.23 -7.13 -30.25
CA MET A 652 -17.94 -7.39 -28.82
C MET A 652 -17.25 -6.18 -28.17
N VAL A 653 -16.26 -5.59 -28.83
CA VAL A 653 -15.59 -4.38 -28.33
C VAL A 653 -16.57 -3.21 -28.19
N LEU A 654 -17.44 -3.01 -29.18
CA LEU A 654 -18.48 -1.98 -29.12
C LEU A 654 -19.47 -2.21 -27.99
N ASN A 655 -19.93 -3.46 -27.80
CA ASN A 655 -20.82 -3.82 -26.70
C ASN A 655 -20.19 -3.59 -25.32
N ASP A 656 -18.91 -3.91 -25.19
CA ASP A 656 -18.19 -3.71 -23.94
C ASP A 656 -17.88 -2.24 -23.66
N ILE A 657 -17.68 -1.39 -24.71
CA ILE A 657 -17.64 0.07 -24.58
C ILE A 657 -19.00 0.58 -24.09
N GLU A 658 -20.08 0.14 -24.70
CA GLU A 658 -21.44 0.52 -24.29
C GLU A 658 -21.69 0.15 -22.83
N ALA A 659 -21.40 -1.10 -22.43
CA ALA A 659 -21.54 -1.58 -21.07
C ALA A 659 -20.73 -0.73 -20.08
N THR A 660 -19.53 -0.33 -20.45
CA THR A 660 -18.70 0.54 -19.60
C THR A 660 -19.27 1.96 -19.47
N ILE A 661 -19.80 2.51 -20.58
CA ILE A 661 -20.47 3.82 -20.57
C ILE A 661 -21.71 3.80 -19.66
N VAL A 662 -22.50 2.74 -19.74
CA VAL A 662 -23.68 2.56 -18.87
C VAL A 662 -23.26 2.43 -17.41
N LYS A 663 -22.29 1.58 -17.11
CA LYS A 663 -21.76 1.34 -15.77
C LYS A 663 -21.33 2.63 -15.04
N TYR A 664 -20.69 3.56 -15.76
CA TYR A 664 -20.17 4.80 -15.18
C TYR A 664 -21.07 6.03 -15.43
N ASN A 665 -22.27 5.84 -15.98
CA ASN A 665 -23.16 6.92 -16.40
C ASN A 665 -22.40 7.98 -17.24
N GLY A 666 -21.77 7.50 -18.33
CA GLY A 666 -20.79 8.24 -19.11
C GLY A 666 -19.37 7.95 -18.64
N ALA A 667 -18.52 7.44 -19.52
CA ALA A 667 -17.18 6.96 -19.22
C ALA A 667 -16.10 7.85 -19.85
N THR A 668 -15.03 8.09 -19.10
CA THR A 668 -13.80 8.71 -19.63
C THR A 668 -13.07 7.70 -20.53
N ILE A 669 -12.18 8.17 -21.40
CA ILE A 669 -11.38 7.29 -22.26
C ILE A 669 -10.54 6.29 -21.43
N GLU A 670 -10.12 6.68 -20.25
CA GLU A 670 -9.33 5.85 -19.34
C GLU A 670 -10.15 4.75 -18.69
N GLU A 671 -11.39 5.07 -18.32
CA GLU A 671 -12.35 4.08 -17.81
C GLU A 671 -12.71 3.08 -18.90
N LEU A 672 -12.96 3.55 -20.13
CA LEU A 672 -13.17 2.69 -21.28
C LEU A 672 -11.97 1.76 -21.52
N TYR A 673 -10.79 2.33 -21.63
CA TYR A 673 -9.60 1.54 -21.92
C TYR A 673 -9.27 0.53 -20.81
N GLY A 674 -9.43 0.92 -19.56
CA GLY A 674 -9.20 0.03 -18.41
C GLY A 674 -10.19 -1.15 -18.35
N ASP A 675 -11.48 -0.89 -18.53
CA ASP A 675 -12.50 -1.95 -18.51
C ASP A 675 -12.39 -2.84 -19.75
N LEU A 676 -12.10 -2.27 -20.91
CA LEU A 676 -11.88 -3.04 -22.15
C LEU A 676 -10.63 -3.91 -22.07
N THR A 677 -9.55 -3.45 -21.44
CA THR A 677 -8.37 -4.30 -21.23
C THR A 677 -8.74 -5.50 -20.37
N LYS A 678 -9.50 -5.30 -19.31
CA LYS A 678 -10.01 -6.40 -18.46
C LYS A 678 -10.89 -7.35 -19.26
N ARG A 679 -11.94 -6.84 -19.89
CA ARG A 679 -12.89 -7.63 -20.66
C ARG A 679 -12.25 -8.31 -21.88
N GLY A 680 -11.29 -7.64 -22.51
CA GLY A 680 -10.51 -8.20 -23.62
C GLY A 680 -9.67 -9.40 -23.20
N LEU A 681 -9.12 -9.38 -21.97
CA LEU A 681 -8.46 -10.54 -21.38
C LEU A 681 -9.45 -11.68 -21.11
N GLU A 682 -10.62 -11.36 -20.53
CA GLU A 682 -11.66 -12.32 -20.17
C GLU A 682 -12.36 -12.93 -21.41
N ASN A 683 -12.64 -12.11 -22.40
CA ASN A 683 -13.40 -12.48 -23.61
C ASN A 683 -12.51 -12.81 -24.81
N GLY A 684 -11.17 -12.73 -24.68
CA GLY A 684 -10.22 -13.16 -25.72
C GLY A 684 -9.98 -12.16 -26.87
N TYR A 685 -10.56 -10.94 -26.83
CA TYR A 685 -10.37 -9.94 -27.91
C TYR A 685 -9.26 -8.92 -27.67
N LEU A 686 -8.40 -9.12 -26.68
CA LEU A 686 -7.33 -8.16 -26.35
C LEU A 686 -6.39 -7.90 -27.55
N HIS A 687 -6.19 -8.90 -28.40
CA HIS A 687 -5.41 -8.77 -29.63
C HIS A 687 -5.99 -7.72 -30.62
N LEU A 688 -7.31 -7.47 -30.58
CA LEU A 688 -7.92 -6.43 -31.42
C LEU A 688 -7.60 -5.04 -30.87
N LEU A 689 -7.66 -4.85 -29.54
CA LEU A 689 -7.24 -3.61 -28.92
C LEU A 689 -5.76 -3.33 -29.23
N ALA A 690 -4.93 -4.37 -29.27
CA ALA A 690 -3.54 -4.28 -29.65
C ALA A 690 -3.33 -3.87 -31.10
N LYS A 691 -4.20 -4.36 -32.03
CA LYS A 691 -4.17 -3.94 -33.46
C LYS A 691 -4.66 -2.52 -33.64
N MET A 692 -5.64 -2.07 -32.84
CA MET A 692 -6.14 -0.69 -32.93
C MET A 692 -5.05 0.31 -32.52
N GLY A 693 -4.28 0.02 -31.49
CA GLY A 693 -3.20 0.91 -31.01
C GLY A 693 -3.66 2.37 -30.90
N ASP A 694 -2.96 3.28 -31.55
CA ASP A 694 -3.27 4.72 -31.56
C ASP A 694 -4.62 5.05 -32.22
N ASN A 695 -5.16 4.15 -33.06
CA ASN A 695 -6.46 4.31 -33.73
C ASN A 695 -7.64 4.02 -32.77
N PHE A 696 -7.40 3.51 -31.55
CA PHE A 696 -8.47 3.23 -30.60
C PHE A 696 -9.31 4.49 -30.28
N LEU A 697 -8.65 5.62 -30.07
CA LEU A 697 -9.35 6.89 -29.83
C LEU A 697 -10.22 7.30 -31.03
N ILE A 698 -9.72 7.09 -32.25
CA ILE A 698 -10.46 7.37 -33.48
C ILE A 698 -11.70 6.47 -33.54
N PHE A 699 -11.53 5.17 -33.26
CA PHE A 699 -12.62 4.21 -33.24
C PHE A 699 -13.71 4.56 -32.23
N VAL A 700 -13.33 4.99 -31.01
CA VAL A 700 -14.29 5.42 -29.99
C VAL A 700 -15.03 6.69 -30.43
N ASN A 701 -14.33 7.69 -30.97
CA ASN A 701 -14.92 8.94 -31.46
C ASN A 701 -15.89 8.73 -32.63
N GLN A 702 -15.64 7.75 -33.47
CA GLN A 702 -16.52 7.41 -34.60
C GLN A 702 -17.85 6.82 -34.10
N ASN A 703 -17.82 6.03 -33.01
CA ASN A 703 -18.98 5.25 -32.58
C ASN A 703 -19.74 5.89 -31.40
N PHE A 704 -19.09 6.71 -30.58
CA PHE A 704 -19.66 7.29 -29.38
C PHE A 704 -19.57 8.81 -29.37
N GLU A 705 -20.41 9.48 -28.56
CA GLU A 705 -20.44 10.93 -28.42
C GLU A 705 -19.53 11.36 -27.27
N TYR A 706 -18.63 12.32 -27.55
CA TYR A 706 -17.76 12.90 -26.54
C TYR A 706 -18.31 14.23 -26.03
N ASN A 707 -18.53 14.34 -24.73
CA ASN A 707 -18.95 15.59 -24.09
C ASN A 707 -17.71 16.33 -23.56
N MET A 708 -17.49 17.54 -24.08
CA MET A 708 -16.33 18.37 -23.70
C MET A 708 -16.38 18.93 -22.28
N GLN A 709 -17.57 19.09 -21.69
CA GLN A 709 -17.74 19.70 -20.36
C GLN A 709 -17.26 18.77 -19.25
N ASP A 710 -17.71 17.51 -19.27
CA ASP A 710 -17.37 16.51 -18.27
C ASP A 710 -16.29 15.51 -18.75
N LYS A 711 -15.84 15.62 -20.00
CA LYS A 711 -14.82 14.79 -20.64
C LYS A 711 -15.18 13.29 -20.68
N LYS A 712 -16.47 12.99 -20.81
CA LYS A 712 -16.99 11.63 -20.85
C LYS A 712 -17.57 11.28 -22.23
N TYR A 713 -17.45 10.01 -22.56
CA TYR A 713 -18.14 9.41 -23.71
C TYR A 713 -19.55 8.98 -23.32
N ARG A 714 -20.49 9.15 -24.23
CA ARG A 714 -21.89 8.74 -24.13
C ARG A 714 -22.33 7.98 -25.37
N ILE A 715 -23.39 7.21 -25.25
CA ILE A 715 -24.01 6.53 -26.37
C ILE A 715 -24.66 7.56 -27.29
N LYS A 716 -24.35 7.52 -28.57
CA LYS A 716 -24.95 8.41 -29.58
C LYS A 716 -26.45 8.20 -29.64
N SER A 717 -27.20 9.28 -29.70
CA SER A 717 -28.64 9.24 -29.94
C SER A 717 -28.95 8.53 -31.27
N GLY A 718 -29.86 7.55 -31.23
CA GLY A 718 -30.24 6.78 -32.42
C GLY A 718 -29.34 5.61 -32.80
N THR A 719 -28.27 5.33 -32.03
CA THR A 719 -27.40 4.18 -32.29
C THR A 719 -28.14 2.86 -32.03
N LYS A 720 -28.10 1.95 -33.02
CA LYS A 720 -28.63 0.60 -32.89
C LYS A 720 -27.49 -0.38 -32.66
N PHE A 721 -27.33 -0.91 -31.47
CA PHE A 721 -26.41 -1.99 -31.17
C PHE A 721 -27.06 -3.34 -31.43
N LYS A 722 -26.36 -4.22 -32.10
CA LYS A 722 -26.81 -5.61 -32.30
C LYS A 722 -26.25 -6.47 -31.15
N GLY A 723 -27.13 -6.82 -30.19
CA GLY A 723 -26.76 -7.79 -29.17
C GLY A 723 -25.99 -7.23 -27.98
N SER A 724 -26.46 -6.12 -27.35
CA SER A 724 -25.86 -5.57 -26.14
C SER A 724 -25.83 -6.58 -25.00
N SER A 725 -24.68 -6.72 -24.34
CA SER A 725 -24.50 -7.53 -23.12
C SER A 725 -25.04 -6.82 -21.86
N VAL A 726 -25.45 -5.56 -21.99
CA VAL A 726 -26.00 -4.78 -20.86
C VAL A 726 -27.45 -5.19 -20.63
N PRO A 727 -27.85 -5.52 -19.39
CA PRO A 727 -29.23 -5.82 -19.04
C PRO A 727 -30.19 -4.72 -19.46
N LEU A 728 -31.40 -5.11 -19.87
CA LEU A 728 -32.42 -4.16 -20.35
C LEU A 728 -32.75 -3.11 -19.28
N GLU A 729 -32.78 -3.49 -18.02
CA GLU A 729 -33.03 -2.60 -16.89
C GLU A 729 -31.97 -1.50 -16.77
N ASP A 730 -30.68 -1.85 -16.82
CA ASP A 730 -29.58 -0.90 -16.73
C ASP A 730 -29.52 0.05 -17.93
N ARG A 731 -29.83 -0.46 -19.12
CA ARG A 731 -29.94 0.38 -20.32
C ARG A 731 -31.09 1.36 -20.22
N THR A 732 -32.24 0.91 -19.73
CA THR A 732 -33.42 1.77 -19.52
C THR A 732 -33.10 2.86 -18.50
N ARG A 733 -32.50 2.49 -17.37
CA ARG A 733 -32.07 3.43 -16.33
C ARG A 733 -31.12 4.49 -16.89
N TYR A 734 -30.11 4.08 -17.66
CA TYR A 734 -29.16 4.99 -18.30
C TYR A 734 -29.84 6.01 -19.23
N PHE A 735 -30.73 5.54 -20.13
CA PHE A 735 -31.40 6.46 -21.07
C PHE A 735 -32.39 7.39 -20.38
N ILE A 736 -33.08 6.93 -19.35
CA ILE A 736 -33.96 7.78 -18.52
C ILE A 736 -33.14 8.90 -17.84
N VAL A 737 -32.05 8.53 -17.15
CA VAL A 737 -31.19 9.50 -16.46
C VAL A 737 -30.60 10.50 -17.46
N SER A 738 -30.12 10.02 -18.61
CA SER A 738 -29.59 10.86 -19.68
C SER A 738 -30.61 11.82 -20.26
N TYR A 739 -31.85 11.37 -20.49
CA TYR A 739 -32.95 12.23 -20.97
C TYR A 739 -33.34 13.29 -19.95
N LEU A 740 -33.52 12.89 -18.69
CA LEU A 740 -33.86 13.81 -17.60
C LEU A 740 -32.80 14.88 -17.39
N GLY A 741 -31.50 14.48 -17.44
CA GLY A 741 -30.38 15.41 -17.35
C GLY A 741 -30.37 16.44 -18.48
N ARG A 742 -30.66 16.03 -19.72
CA ARG A 742 -30.84 16.95 -20.85
C ARG A 742 -31.96 17.92 -20.64
N CYS A 743 -33.16 17.44 -20.23
CA CYS A 743 -34.30 18.29 -19.94
C CYS A 743 -33.98 19.31 -18.85
N GLU A 744 -33.23 18.95 -17.83
CA GLU A 744 -32.83 19.85 -16.75
C GLU A 744 -31.88 20.96 -17.24
N ILE A 745 -30.89 20.63 -18.08
CA ILE A 745 -29.96 21.58 -18.71
C ILE A 745 -30.72 22.53 -19.64
N GLU A 746 -31.68 22.01 -20.43
CA GLU A 746 -32.48 22.79 -21.40
C GLU A 746 -33.64 23.54 -20.75
N GLY A 747 -33.86 23.37 -19.45
CA GLY A 747 -35.00 23.96 -18.73
C GLY A 747 -36.37 23.44 -19.19
N ARG A 748 -36.40 22.28 -19.83
CA ARG A 748 -37.61 21.59 -20.29
C ARG A 748 -38.23 20.71 -19.20
N LYS A 749 -39.52 20.61 -19.25
CA LYS A 749 -40.27 19.70 -18.38
C LYS A 749 -40.25 18.30 -18.98
N ALA A 750 -39.80 17.29 -18.23
CA ALA A 750 -39.88 15.91 -18.64
C ALA A 750 -41.22 15.30 -18.16
N ILE A 751 -42.06 14.88 -19.07
CA ILE A 751 -43.31 14.16 -18.79
C ILE A 751 -43.15 12.68 -19.17
N PHE A 752 -43.96 11.81 -18.54
CA PHE A 752 -43.81 10.36 -18.68
C PHE A 752 -43.93 9.88 -20.13
N ASP A 753 -44.93 10.39 -20.85
CA ASP A 753 -45.16 10.00 -22.27
C ASP A 753 -43.99 10.38 -23.16
N GLU A 754 -43.37 11.54 -22.95
CA GLU A 754 -42.17 11.94 -23.69
C GLU A 754 -40.97 11.09 -23.32
N ILE A 755 -40.82 10.74 -22.02
CA ILE A 755 -39.74 9.82 -21.59
C ILE A 755 -39.90 8.49 -22.29
N CYS A 756 -41.11 7.93 -22.33
CA CYS A 756 -41.37 6.66 -23.03
C CYS A 756 -41.07 6.78 -24.54
N PHE A 757 -41.54 7.89 -25.15
CA PHE A 757 -41.34 8.13 -26.58
C PHE A 757 -39.87 8.28 -26.99
N GLU A 758 -39.05 8.87 -26.15
CA GLU A 758 -37.58 9.06 -26.39
C GLU A 758 -36.77 7.83 -26.03
N VAL A 759 -37.09 7.13 -24.91
CA VAL A 759 -36.30 6.03 -24.39
C VAL A 759 -36.55 4.70 -25.10
N ILE A 760 -37.85 4.35 -25.37
CA ILE A 760 -38.20 3.06 -25.98
C ILE A 760 -37.50 2.80 -27.33
N PRO A 761 -37.38 3.77 -28.25
CA PRO A 761 -36.65 3.52 -29.50
C PRO A 761 -35.17 3.20 -29.33
N LEU A 762 -34.55 3.65 -28.21
CA LEU A 762 -33.14 3.44 -27.91
C LEU A 762 -32.89 2.06 -27.32
N LEU A 763 -33.90 1.38 -26.78
CA LEU A 763 -33.80 0.10 -26.10
C LEU A 763 -33.88 -1.13 -27.02
N LYS A 764 -33.93 -0.96 -28.33
CA LYS A 764 -34.22 -2.03 -29.30
C LYS A 764 -33.19 -3.18 -29.26
N ASN A 765 -33.63 -4.31 -28.71
CA ASN A 765 -33.05 -5.64 -28.93
C ASN A 765 -34.12 -6.73 -28.84
N GLY A 766 -35.24 -6.56 -29.56
CA GLY A 766 -36.26 -7.62 -29.70
C GLY A 766 -37.32 -7.67 -28.62
N VAL A 767 -37.11 -6.98 -27.48
CA VAL A 767 -38.17 -6.84 -26.44
C VAL A 767 -38.40 -5.35 -26.22
N THR A 768 -39.62 -4.93 -26.49
CA THR A 768 -40.10 -3.56 -26.14
C THR A 768 -40.56 -3.61 -24.69
N PRO A 769 -39.92 -2.87 -23.75
CA PRO A 769 -40.41 -2.84 -22.38
C PRO A 769 -41.79 -2.20 -22.33
N ASP A 770 -42.63 -2.68 -21.44
CA ASP A 770 -43.93 -2.05 -21.20
C ASP A 770 -43.81 -0.75 -20.37
N ASP A 771 -44.85 0.04 -20.35
CA ASP A 771 -44.86 1.31 -19.64
C ASP A 771 -44.69 1.16 -18.12
N ARG A 772 -45.06 0.01 -17.57
CA ARG A 772 -44.88 -0.30 -16.13
C ARG A 772 -43.42 -0.46 -15.79
N PHE A 773 -42.68 -1.21 -16.58
CA PHE A 773 -41.26 -1.42 -16.42
C PHE A 773 -40.47 -0.09 -16.49
N ILE A 774 -40.82 0.78 -17.47
CA ILE A 774 -40.20 2.12 -17.57
C ILE A 774 -40.54 2.97 -16.38
N LYS A 775 -41.78 2.90 -15.89
CA LYS A 775 -42.25 3.64 -14.74
C LYS A 775 -41.57 3.21 -13.44
N GLU A 776 -41.40 1.93 -13.22
CA GLU A 776 -40.67 1.38 -12.06
C GLU A 776 -39.23 1.93 -12.00
N ILE A 777 -38.50 1.83 -13.09
CA ILE A 777 -37.13 2.36 -13.16
C ILE A 777 -37.10 3.90 -13.02
N LEU A 778 -38.07 4.59 -13.60
CA LEU A 778 -38.21 6.06 -13.47
C LEU A 778 -38.44 6.48 -12.01
N GLU A 779 -39.27 5.76 -11.27
CA GLU A 779 -39.54 6.00 -9.85
C GLU A 779 -38.29 5.73 -8.96
N GLU A 780 -37.38 4.86 -9.36
CA GLU A 780 -36.09 4.65 -8.67
C GLU A 780 -35.17 5.87 -8.78
N VAL A 781 -35.04 6.44 -9.99
CA VAL A 781 -34.04 7.48 -10.28
C VAL A 781 -34.55 8.90 -10.20
N ALA A 782 -35.89 9.11 -10.20
CA ALA A 782 -36.51 10.41 -10.28
C ALA A 782 -37.74 10.58 -9.36
N THR A 783 -38.10 11.79 -9.09
CA THR A 783 -39.29 12.16 -8.31
C THR A 783 -40.31 12.92 -9.19
N LEU A 784 -41.56 12.55 -9.05
CA LEU A 784 -42.65 13.24 -9.74
C LEU A 784 -43.08 14.50 -8.97
N ASN A 785 -42.99 15.64 -9.60
CA ASN A 785 -43.64 16.86 -9.08
C ASN A 785 -45.14 16.82 -9.36
N LYS A 786 -45.95 16.47 -8.36
CA LYS A 786 -47.42 16.35 -8.48
C LYS A 786 -48.13 17.61 -8.93
N LYS A 787 -47.57 18.81 -8.70
CA LYS A 787 -48.19 20.09 -9.13
C LYS A 787 -47.98 20.35 -10.62
N THR A 788 -46.82 19.95 -11.13
CA THR A 788 -46.45 20.22 -12.53
C THR A 788 -46.60 19.01 -13.44
N GLY A 789 -46.68 17.78 -12.88
CA GLY A 789 -46.66 16.52 -13.62
C GLY A 789 -45.31 16.22 -14.29
N GLY A 790 -44.23 16.90 -13.92
CA GLY A 790 -42.92 16.70 -14.46
C GLY A 790 -42.05 15.85 -13.55
N TRP A 791 -41.16 15.03 -14.15
CA TRP A 791 -40.18 14.23 -13.46
C TRP A 791 -38.86 15.00 -13.33
N LYS A 792 -38.19 14.83 -12.18
CA LYS A 792 -36.92 15.44 -11.89
C LYS A 792 -35.99 14.43 -11.23
N LEU A 793 -34.72 14.42 -11.61
CA LEU A 793 -33.74 13.52 -11.02
C LEU A 793 -33.67 13.70 -9.49
N LYS A 794 -33.53 12.60 -8.77
CA LYS A 794 -33.24 12.63 -7.33
C LYS A 794 -31.88 13.29 -7.11
N THR A 795 -31.78 14.17 -6.11
CA THR A 795 -30.58 14.96 -5.83
C THR A 795 -29.38 14.16 -5.26
N SER A 796 -29.59 12.92 -4.85
CA SER A 796 -28.49 11.97 -4.64
C SER A 796 -28.18 11.31 -5.97
N GLU A 797 -26.94 11.38 -6.46
CA GLU A 797 -26.50 10.51 -7.56
C GLU A 797 -26.98 9.10 -7.28
N PRO A 798 -27.85 8.51 -8.12
CA PRO A 798 -28.19 7.11 -7.92
C PRO A 798 -26.88 6.34 -7.99
N LYS A 799 -26.56 5.63 -6.92
CA LYS A 799 -25.52 4.62 -6.94
C LYS A 799 -26.00 3.55 -7.91
N LEU A 800 -25.54 3.65 -9.15
CA LEU A 800 -26.07 2.83 -10.24
C LEU A 800 -25.79 1.35 -10.05
N PHE A 801 -24.91 0.95 -9.14
CA PHE A 801 -24.50 -0.45 -8.95
C PHE A 801 -23.96 -0.68 -7.53
N ASP A 802 -24.83 -1.01 -6.58
CA ASP A 802 -24.38 -1.60 -5.31
C ASP A 802 -24.34 -3.15 -5.34
N ASP A 803 -24.81 -3.82 -6.43
CA ASP A 803 -25.04 -5.28 -6.45
C ASP A 803 -24.59 -6.02 -7.73
N ILE A 804 -23.53 -5.63 -8.41
CA ILE A 804 -22.92 -6.50 -9.44
C ILE A 804 -21.41 -6.72 -9.19
#